data_49b05eed389d6839133e76de9150253c
#
_entry.id   49b05eed389d6839133e76de9150253c
#
_cell.length_a   1.000
_cell.length_b   1.000
_cell.length_c   1.000
_cell.angle_alpha   90.00
_cell.angle_beta   90.00
_cell.angle_gamma   90.00
#
_symmetry.space_group_name_H-M   'P 1'
#
loop_
_entity.id
_entity.type
_entity.pdbx_description
1 polymer ?
#
loop_
_entity_poly.entity_id
_entity_poly.type
_entity_poly.pdbx_seq_one_letter_code
_entity_poly.pdbx_strand_id
1 'polypeptide(L)'
;MTQRAVLAGVLICLPCAAVGQDGDHPPEDDDETIVVVGEGLPDTPSVPAYSVRQLDREQIVSSPSGRIEDVLGSVAGFQQFRRSDSRSSNPSAQGVTLRALGGNATSRALVLLDGVPVADPFFGFIPLTALAPERLERIRVTRGGGSGPFGAGALAGTIELESAGPATLDDMTARVLVNDRGGTEASGAIAAELGSGYVVAGARWDRGPGFFTTPPAERVPATARAGYDSWSFHARAVAPVSGSLELQAAGLVFDDARTLRFEGADSSASGADASIRLVGRGEWKIDALAYLQTRNFSNLVISSTRFVRVLDQRNTPSTGLGGKLELRPPMGENHVLRVGADYRRAEGELQEEAYSAFTGNLTEKRRAGGATSDLGFFVENDWTLGSWVLTGGLRADRTAISDGFFTARSAANALVEQTIAPDRRRWTFSWRAGAAYEASDALTLRAATYRGLRLPTLNELYRPFVVFPVVTQANAALEPERLTGFEAGLDFAPARGFEITLTAFDNRVDGAIANVTLAPNLRERQNLPAIDARGIELGAAAEWGPLSFDATLAHTDAKVAGQGASLALDGNRPPQTPRWAGAATLAFRPAAGWLAALSLRHTSAQFESDQETDVLPAATTIGAYLEAPLARNFSLVLRVENLTGETIVTRNSGGSIDVGTPRTLWGGARLRF
;
A
#
# COMPACT_ATOMS: atom_id res chain seq x y z
N MET A 1 -25.47 -18.54 16.15
CA MET A 1 -26.64 -17.68 15.93
C MET A 1 -26.22 -16.61 14.95
N THR A 2 -26.66 -16.78 13.73
CA THR A 2 -26.32 -16.01 12.54
C THR A 2 -27.01 -14.64 12.59
N GLN A 3 -26.25 -13.56 12.79
CA GLN A 3 -26.74 -12.20 12.51
C GLN A 3 -26.55 -11.92 11.02
N ARG A 4 -27.63 -11.87 10.29
CA ARG A 4 -27.69 -11.37 8.92
C ARG A 4 -27.52 -9.84 8.97
N ALA A 5 -26.44 -9.35 8.36
CA ALA A 5 -26.27 -7.94 8.06
C ALA A 5 -27.29 -7.55 6.98
N VAL A 6 -28.13 -6.59 7.31
CA VAL A 6 -29.05 -5.94 6.35
C VAL A 6 -28.23 -4.96 5.53
N LEU A 7 -28.02 -5.29 4.25
CA LEU A 7 -27.50 -4.35 3.25
C LEU A 7 -28.63 -3.34 2.94
N ALA A 8 -28.50 -2.14 3.46
CA ALA A 8 -29.33 -1.02 3.01
C ALA A 8 -28.75 -0.47 1.69
N GLY A 9 -29.34 -0.89 0.58
CA GLY A 9 -29.04 -0.34 -0.74
C GLY A 9 -29.56 1.09 -0.84
N VAL A 10 -28.66 2.05 -0.95
CA VAL A 10 -29.01 3.41 -1.35
C VAL A 10 -29.15 3.41 -2.88
N LEU A 11 -30.38 3.29 -3.34
CA LEU A 11 -30.76 3.52 -4.73
C LEU A 11 -30.81 5.04 -4.94
N ILE A 12 -29.80 5.59 -5.60
CA ILE A 12 -29.85 6.98 -6.05
C ILE A 12 -30.67 7.00 -7.36
N CYS A 13 -31.97 7.37 -7.26
CA CYS A 13 -32.77 7.69 -8.40
C CYS A 13 -32.36 9.07 -8.93
N LEU A 14 -31.71 9.11 -10.07
CA LEU A 14 -31.57 10.34 -10.86
C LEU A 14 -32.86 10.57 -11.66
N PRO A 15 -33.45 11.77 -11.61
CA PRO A 15 -34.63 12.07 -12.46
C PRO A 15 -34.19 12.24 -13.93
N CYS A 16 -34.74 11.43 -14.82
CA CYS A 16 -34.73 11.69 -16.26
C CYS A 16 -35.59 12.93 -16.58
N ALA A 17 -34.95 14.01 -16.92
CA ALA A 17 -35.64 15.15 -17.56
C ALA A 17 -35.75 14.89 -19.05
N ALA A 18 -36.97 14.70 -19.55
CA ALA A 18 -37.25 14.69 -20.97
C ALA A 18 -37.21 16.13 -21.49
N VAL A 19 -36.33 16.40 -22.46
CA VAL A 19 -36.30 17.66 -23.20
C VAL A 19 -36.96 17.41 -24.55
N GLY A 20 -38.04 18.17 -24.80
CA GLY A 20 -38.72 18.20 -26.08
C GLY A 20 -37.91 18.99 -27.12
N GLN A 21 -37.97 18.52 -28.35
CA GLN A 21 -37.48 19.21 -29.56
C GLN A 21 -38.34 20.43 -29.88
N ASP A 22 -37.68 21.54 -30.28
CA ASP A 22 -37.95 22.27 -31.49
C ASP A 22 -37.04 23.51 -31.62
N GLY A 23 -36.50 23.78 -32.81
CA GLY A 23 -35.97 25.09 -33.20
C GLY A 23 -34.65 25.07 -33.97
N ASP A 24 -34.73 25.07 -35.29
CA ASP A 24 -33.65 25.36 -36.23
C ASP A 24 -32.89 26.65 -35.91
N HIS A 25 -31.57 26.55 -35.69
CA HIS A 25 -30.60 27.62 -35.96
C HIS A 25 -29.27 27.00 -36.41
N PRO A 26 -28.51 27.62 -37.33
CA PRO A 26 -27.30 27.06 -37.88
C PRO A 26 -26.17 27.06 -36.83
N PRO A 27 -25.29 26.04 -36.84
CA PRO A 27 -24.20 25.92 -35.86
C PRO A 27 -23.00 26.74 -36.31
N GLU A 28 -22.65 27.74 -35.56
CA GLU A 28 -21.28 28.20 -35.35
C GLU A 28 -21.05 28.14 -33.83
N ASP A 29 -20.49 27.06 -33.43
CA ASP A 29 -19.64 27.01 -32.23
C ASP A 29 -18.80 25.73 -32.31
N ASP A 30 -17.49 25.90 -32.29
CA ASP A 30 -16.53 24.83 -31.99
C ASP A 30 -16.93 24.23 -30.63
N ASP A 31 -17.78 23.21 -30.64
CA ASP A 31 -18.00 22.35 -29.52
C ASP A 31 -16.66 21.63 -29.26
N GLU A 32 -15.80 22.23 -28.43
CA GLU A 32 -14.70 21.53 -27.80
C GLU A 32 -15.31 20.31 -27.11
N THR A 33 -15.21 19.17 -27.74
CA THR A 33 -15.65 17.89 -27.17
C THR A 33 -14.91 17.71 -25.86
N ILE A 34 -15.64 17.85 -24.75
CA ILE A 34 -15.07 17.68 -23.43
C ILE A 34 -14.66 16.22 -23.26
N VAL A 35 -13.37 15.94 -23.36
CA VAL A 35 -12.81 14.62 -23.08
C VAL A 35 -12.65 14.49 -21.57
N VAL A 36 -13.49 13.69 -20.94
CA VAL A 36 -13.39 13.35 -19.51
C VAL A 36 -12.31 12.30 -19.35
N VAL A 37 -11.26 12.64 -18.63
CA VAL A 37 -10.08 11.78 -18.47
C VAL A 37 -10.19 10.88 -17.23
N GLY A 38 -10.88 11.35 -16.19
CA GLY A 38 -10.98 10.61 -14.93
C GLY A 38 -9.70 10.63 -14.08
N GLU A 39 -8.70 11.37 -14.47
CA GLU A 39 -7.46 11.53 -13.72
C GLU A 39 -7.50 12.75 -12.79
N GLY A 40 -6.51 12.87 -11.92
CA GLY A 40 -6.27 14.10 -11.17
C GLY A 40 -5.76 15.24 -12.03
N LEU A 41 -5.26 16.28 -11.38
CA LEU A 41 -4.54 17.34 -12.09
C LEU A 41 -3.26 16.77 -12.72
N PRO A 42 -2.83 17.29 -13.89
CA PRO A 42 -1.58 16.88 -14.52
C PRO A 42 -0.38 17.01 -13.58
N ASP A 43 0.65 16.21 -13.85
CA ASP A 43 1.92 16.32 -13.15
C ASP A 43 2.50 17.73 -13.23
N THR A 44 3.27 18.09 -12.22
CA THR A 44 3.98 19.35 -12.22
C THR A 44 5.39 19.17 -12.78
N PRO A 45 6.05 20.24 -13.28
CA PRO A 45 7.39 20.15 -13.84
C PRO A 45 8.44 19.57 -12.88
N SER A 46 8.19 19.60 -11.57
CA SER A 46 9.13 19.13 -10.54
C SER A 46 9.23 17.60 -10.38
N VAL A 47 8.36 16.83 -11.01
CA VAL A 47 8.40 15.36 -10.89
C VAL A 47 9.80 14.77 -11.16
N PRO A 48 10.55 15.20 -12.19
CA PRO A 48 11.90 14.71 -12.43
C PRO A 48 12.95 15.07 -11.35
N ALA A 49 12.65 16.00 -10.45
CA ALA A 49 13.57 16.34 -9.36
C ALA A 49 13.61 15.27 -8.26
N TYR A 50 12.63 14.38 -8.21
CA TYR A 50 12.51 13.31 -7.22
C TYR A 50 12.73 11.92 -7.84
N SER A 51 13.05 10.94 -6.99
CA SER A 51 13.18 9.53 -7.42
C SER A 51 11.81 8.90 -7.63
N VAL A 52 11.28 9.01 -8.84
CA VAL A 52 9.97 8.47 -9.23
C VAL A 52 10.15 7.23 -10.10
N ARG A 53 9.34 6.20 -9.87
CA ARG A 53 9.18 5.04 -10.75
C ARG A 53 7.72 4.90 -11.11
N GLN A 54 7.44 4.82 -12.39
CA GLN A 54 6.12 4.51 -12.91
C GLN A 54 6.10 3.07 -13.43
N LEU A 55 5.04 2.33 -13.12
CA LEU A 55 4.74 1.02 -13.66
C LEU A 55 3.50 1.17 -14.53
N ASP A 56 3.59 0.70 -15.75
CA ASP A 56 2.49 0.69 -16.70
C ASP A 56 1.56 -0.51 -16.49
N ARG A 57 0.40 -0.46 -17.14
CA ARG A 57 -0.61 -1.50 -17.04
C ARG A 57 -0.08 -2.89 -17.39
N GLU A 58 0.78 -3.02 -18.38
CA GLU A 58 1.29 -4.31 -18.78
C GLU A 58 2.17 -4.93 -17.67
N GLN A 59 3.07 -4.15 -17.10
CA GLN A 59 3.89 -4.58 -15.95
C GLN A 59 2.99 -4.98 -14.76
N ILE A 60 1.89 -4.25 -14.56
CA ILE A 60 0.94 -4.51 -13.48
C ILE A 60 0.20 -5.84 -13.68
N VAL A 61 -0.34 -6.12 -14.87
CA VAL A 61 -1.19 -7.29 -15.10
C VAL A 61 -0.42 -8.57 -15.43
N SER A 62 0.85 -8.48 -15.81
CA SER A 62 1.73 -9.62 -16.13
C SER A 62 2.45 -10.20 -14.92
N SER A 63 2.16 -9.72 -13.70
CA SER A 63 2.73 -10.29 -12.49
C SER A 63 2.40 -11.78 -12.35
N PRO A 64 3.40 -12.65 -12.10
CA PRO A 64 3.18 -14.09 -11.98
C PRO A 64 2.22 -14.50 -10.87
N SER A 65 2.18 -13.76 -9.75
CA SER A 65 1.24 -14.03 -8.66
C SER A 65 -0.15 -13.40 -8.89
N GLY A 66 -0.25 -12.38 -9.75
CA GLY A 66 -1.45 -11.55 -9.91
C GLY A 66 -1.77 -10.74 -8.64
N ARG A 67 -0.75 -10.37 -7.85
CA ARG A 67 -0.85 -9.62 -6.60
C ARG A 67 -0.12 -8.29 -6.69
N ILE A 68 -0.69 -7.28 -6.04
CA ILE A 68 -0.15 -5.92 -6.06
C ILE A 68 1.23 -5.82 -5.38
N GLU A 69 1.45 -6.59 -4.31
CA GLU A 69 2.73 -6.61 -3.61
C GLU A 69 3.88 -7.17 -4.46
N ASP A 70 3.59 -8.10 -5.37
CA ASP A 70 4.59 -8.60 -6.32
C ASP A 70 4.90 -7.57 -7.41
N VAL A 71 3.88 -6.88 -7.90
CA VAL A 71 4.05 -5.76 -8.83
C VAL A 71 4.95 -4.70 -8.20
N LEU A 72 4.62 -4.26 -6.97
CA LEU A 72 5.41 -3.29 -6.21
C LEU A 72 6.83 -3.79 -5.90
N GLY A 73 6.99 -5.11 -5.76
CA GLY A 73 8.29 -5.74 -5.54
C GLY A 73 9.28 -5.60 -6.69
N SER A 74 8.85 -5.14 -7.88
CA SER A 74 9.72 -4.75 -8.98
C SER A 74 10.35 -3.37 -8.79
N VAL A 75 9.89 -2.57 -7.83
CA VAL A 75 10.42 -1.24 -7.55
C VAL A 75 11.60 -1.32 -6.60
N ALA A 76 12.74 -0.73 -6.97
CA ALA A 76 13.92 -0.66 -6.11
C ALA A 76 13.58 -0.03 -4.76
N GLY A 77 14.02 -0.66 -3.68
CA GLY A 77 13.81 -0.19 -2.32
C GLY A 77 12.42 -0.46 -1.72
N PHE A 78 11.47 -1.01 -2.48
CA PHE A 78 10.17 -1.44 -1.93
C PHE A 78 10.34 -2.65 -1.01
N GLN A 79 9.66 -2.63 0.13
CA GLN A 79 9.65 -3.70 1.09
C GLN A 79 8.27 -3.87 1.71
N GLN A 80 7.83 -5.12 1.76
CA GLN A 80 6.68 -5.56 2.52
C GLN A 80 7.14 -6.19 3.83
N PHE A 81 6.47 -5.89 4.92
CA PHE A 81 6.72 -6.56 6.18
C PHE A 81 6.48 -8.07 6.05
N ARG A 82 7.47 -8.87 6.50
CA ARG A 82 7.46 -10.35 6.45
C ARG A 82 7.45 -10.97 5.07
N ARG A 83 7.90 -10.42 4.01
CA ARG A 83 8.07 -11.10 2.68
C ARG A 83 7.00 -12.18 2.37
N SER A 84 5.80 -12.06 2.93
CA SER A 84 4.73 -13.04 2.82
C SER A 84 3.72 -12.61 1.77
N ASP A 85 3.24 -13.56 1.00
CA ASP A 85 2.11 -13.37 0.09
C ASP A 85 0.86 -12.94 0.88
N SER A 86 0.09 -11.99 0.34
CA SER A 86 -1.11 -11.46 0.97
C SER A 86 -2.17 -12.54 1.24
N ARG A 87 -2.16 -13.67 0.55
CA ARG A 87 -3.05 -14.82 0.79
C ARG A 87 -2.67 -15.66 2.01
N SER A 88 -1.41 -15.62 2.46
CA SER A 88 -0.87 -16.50 3.50
C SER A 88 -0.41 -15.79 4.76
N SER A 89 -0.39 -14.45 4.77
CA SER A 89 -0.02 -13.64 5.93
C SER A 89 -1.24 -13.14 6.70
N ASN A 90 -1.05 -12.79 7.98
CA ASN A 90 -2.09 -12.10 8.74
C ASN A 90 -2.35 -10.71 8.09
N PRO A 91 -3.61 -10.28 7.86
CA PRO A 91 -3.91 -8.97 7.30
C PRO A 91 -3.21 -7.83 8.04
N SER A 92 -3.20 -7.84 9.37
CA SER A 92 -2.54 -6.80 10.19
C SER A 92 -1.01 -6.80 10.12
N ALA A 93 -0.39 -7.72 9.36
CA ALA A 93 1.05 -7.79 9.13
C ALA A 93 1.46 -7.35 7.71
N GLN A 94 0.66 -6.52 7.04
CA GLN A 94 0.87 -6.08 5.66
C GLN A 94 1.28 -4.60 5.56
N GLY A 95 2.24 -4.18 6.36
CA GLY A 95 2.86 -2.86 6.23
C GLY A 95 3.81 -2.78 5.03
N VAL A 96 3.90 -1.61 4.42
CA VAL A 96 4.82 -1.33 3.31
C VAL A 96 5.75 -0.17 3.65
N THR A 97 6.99 -0.26 3.19
CA THR A 97 7.98 0.80 3.34
C THR A 97 8.88 0.90 2.11
N LEU A 98 9.64 1.98 2.02
CA LEU A 98 10.62 2.22 0.98
C LEU A 98 11.99 2.48 1.63
N ARG A 99 13.08 2.17 0.90
CA ARG A 99 14.46 2.47 1.30
C ARG A 99 14.87 1.90 2.66
N ALA A 100 14.37 0.71 3.01
CA ALA A 100 14.81 -0.06 4.17
C ALA A 100 14.74 0.69 5.52
N LEU A 101 13.73 1.53 5.71
CA LEU A 101 13.52 2.30 6.95
C LEU A 101 13.00 1.46 8.12
N GLY A 102 13.12 0.15 8.04
CA GLY A 102 12.71 -0.84 9.05
C GLY A 102 11.38 -1.51 8.75
N GLY A 103 11.33 -2.82 8.97
CA GLY A 103 10.13 -3.62 8.84
C GLY A 103 9.20 -3.42 10.04
N ASN A 104 7.98 -2.97 9.78
CA ASN A 104 6.89 -2.90 10.75
C ASN A 104 5.59 -3.31 10.07
N ALA A 105 4.65 -3.83 10.85
CA ALA A 105 3.29 -4.11 10.37
C ALA A 105 2.55 -2.83 9.95
N THR A 106 2.90 -1.69 10.52
CA THR A 106 2.41 -0.37 10.13
C THR A 106 3.22 0.19 8.97
N SER A 107 2.54 0.73 7.97
CA SER A 107 3.18 1.30 6.78
C SER A 107 3.92 2.61 7.08
N ARG A 108 5.08 2.80 6.45
CA ARG A 108 5.83 4.06 6.40
C ARG A 108 5.75 4.76 5.04
N ALA A 109 5.26 4.08 4.01
CA ALA A 109 4.87 4.69 2.75
C ALA A 109 3.36 4.96 2.75
N LEU A 110 2.95 6.09 2.18
CA LEU A 110 1.56 6.44 1.99
C LEU A 110 1.06 5.80 0.68
N VAL A 111 0.13 4.86 0.78
CA VAL A 111 -0.50 4.22 -0.38
C VAL A 111 -1.85 4.86 -0.65
N LEU A 112 -2.03 5.32 -1.87
CA LEU A 112 -3.23 6.03 -2.34
C LEU A 112 -3.88 5.26 -3.49
N LEU A 113 -5.19 5.12 -3.48
CA LEU A 113 -5.99 4.71 -4.65
C LEU A 113 -6.83 5.89 -5.10
N ASP A 114 -6.58 6.40 -6.31
CA ASP A 114 -7.20 7.61 -6.86
C ASP A 114 -7.14 8.83 -5.91
N GLY A 115 -6.04 8.93 -5.13
CA GLY A 115 -5.81 9.98 -4.14
C GLY A 115 -6.33 9.68 -2.73
N VAL A 116 -7.11 8.60 -2.53
CA VAL A 116 -7.63 8.17 -1.23
C VAL A 116 -6.62 7.26 -0.52
N PRO A 117 -6.19 7.55 0.74
CA PRO A 117 -5.37 6.63 1.52
C PRO A 117 -6.09 5.29 1.71
N VAL A 118 -5.39 4.17 1.55
CA VAL A 118 -6.00 2.83 1.68
C VAL A 118 -5.67 2.12 2.99
N ALA A 119 -4.74 2.66 3.78
CA ALA A 119 -4.33 2.07 5.05
C ALA A 119 -5.48 1.94 6.05
N ASP A 120 -5.49 0.84 6.82
CA ASP A 120 -6.42 0.64 7.93
C ASP A 120 -6.26 1.75 8.99
N PRO A 121 -7.35 2.44 9.41
CA PRO A 121 -7.27 3.57 10.33
C PRO A 121 -6.77 3.21 11.73
N PHE A 122 -6.98 1.97 12.20
CA PHE A 122 -6.54 1.53 13.54
C PHE A 122 -5.11 0.97 13.52
N PHE A 123 -4.79 0.11 12.54
CA PHE A 123 -3.52 -0.64 12.48
C PHE A 123 -2.48 -0.02 11.56
N GLY A 124 -2.89 0.67 10.49
CA GLY A 124 -2.00 1.21 9.47
C GLY A 124 -1.45 0.20 8.47
N PHE A 125 -1.99 -1.03 8.40
CA PHE A 125 -1.66 -1.99 7.33
C PHE A 125 -2.39 -1.67 6.03
N ILE A 126 -1.90 -2.21 4.92
CA ILE A 126 -2.53 -2.06 3.60
C ILE A 126 -3.35 -3.32 3.30
N PRO A 127 -4.66 -3.22 2.98
CA PRO A 127 -5.49 -4.37 2.59
C PRO A 127 -5.16 -4.80 1.14
N LEU A 128 -3.99 -5.43 0.95
CA LEU A 128 -3.43 -5.75 -0.38
C LEU A 128 -4.36 -6.63 -1.23
N THR A 129 -5.16 -7.49 -0.61
CA THR A 129 -6.15 -8.34 -1.31
C THR A 129 -7.29 -7.55 -1.95
N ALA A 130 -7.59 -6.35 -1.42
CA ALA A 130 -8.60 -5.45 -1.99
C ALA A 130 -8.10 -4.68 -3.21
N LEU A 131 -6.77 -4.59 -3.40
CA LEU A 131 -6.12 -3.83 -4.47
C LEU A 131 -5.81 -4.73 -5.68
N ALA A 132 -6.82 -5.01 -6.48
CA ALA A 132 -6.70 -5.90 -7.63
C ALA A 132 -5.91 -5.25 -8.79
N PRO A 133 -4.78 -5.84 -9.25
CA PRO A 133 -3.94 -5.27 -10.29
C PRO A 133 -4.67 -4.99 -11.61
N GLU A 134 -5.61 -5.85 -12.00
CA GLU A 134 -6.37 -5.72 -13.24
C GLU A 134 -7.29 -4.48 -13.32
N ARG A 135 -7.49 -3.78 -12.21
CA ARG A 135 -8.28 -2.52 -12.15
C ARG A 135 -7.43 -1.28 -12.33
N LEU A 136 -6.11 -1.41 -12.32
CA LEU A 136 -5.19 -0.29 -12.33
C LEU A 136 -4.70 0.02 -13.75
N GLU A 137 -4.61 1.29 -14.04
CA GLU A 137 -3.97 1.85 -15.23
C GLU A 137 -2.47 1.95 -15.03
N ARG A 138 -2.09 2.55 -13.90
CA ARG A 138 -0.74 2.98 -13.61
C ARG A 138 -0.47 2.93 -12.11
N ILE A 139 0.79 2.69 -11.77
CA ILE A 139 1.29 2.83 -10.39
C ILE A 139 2.46 3.79 -10.44
N ARG A 140 2.42 4.82 -9.61
CA ARG A 140 3.55 5.73 -9.40
C ARG A 140 4.13 5.53 -8.00
N VAL A 141 5.42 5.30 -7.91
CA VAL A 141 6.14 5.21 -6.63
C VAL A 141 7.16 6.33 -6.55
N THR A 142 6.93 7.26 -5.62
CA THR A 142 7.88 8.31 -5.27
C THR A 142 8.63 7.88 -4.02
N ARG A 143 9.93 7.67 -4.12
CA ARG A 143 10.79 7.25 -3.02
C ARG A 143 11.39 8.50 -2.36
N GLY A 144 11.22 8.64 -1.03
CA GLY A 144 11.53 9.91 -0.38
C GLY A 144 10.51 11.00 -0.71
N GLY A 145 10.96 12.23 -0.98
CA GLY A 145 10.10 13.33 -1.38
C GLY A 145 9.30 14.00 -0.27
N GLY A 146 9.28 13.42 0.94
CA GLY A 146 8.66 14.00 2.13
C GLY A 146 7.13 14.09 2.07
N SER A 147 6.55 14.78 3.04
CA SER A 147 5.09 14.94 3.13
C SER A 147 4.51 15.82 2.02
N GLY A 148 5.15 16.93 1.66
CA GLY A 148 4.73 17.80 0.56
C GLY A 148 3.21 17.95 0.44
N PRO A 149 2.64 17.83 -0.77
CA PRO A 149 1.20 17.90 -1.00
C PRO A 149 0.43 16.62 -0.59
N PHE A 150 1.13 15.58 -0.11
CA PHE A 150 0.54 14.30 0.26
C PHE A 150 0.16 14.19 1.74
N GLY A 151 0.80 14.99 2.61
CA GLY A 151 0.49 15.07 4.02
C GLY A 151 1.14 13.99 4.89
N ALA A 152 0.68 13.91 6.14
CA ALA A 152 1.16 12.93 7.10
C ALA A 152 0.96 11.50 6.58
N GLY A 153 1.95 10.61 6.85
CA GLY A 153 1.98 9.23 6.35
C GLY A 153 2.94 9.01 5.18
N ALA A 154 3.26 10.04 4.39
CA ALA A 154 4.29 9.99 3.35
C ALA A 154 5.71 10.09 3.95
N LEU A 155 6.03 9.25 4.94
CA LEU A 155 7.33 9.27 5.61
C LEU A 155 8.43 8.77 4.65
N ALA A 156 8.28 7.57 4.15
CA ALA A 156 9.26 6.93 3.25
C ALA A 156 9.04 7.29 1.77
N GLY A 157 7.90 7.88 1.45
CA GLY A 157 7.45 8.19 0.10
C GLY A 157 5.98 7.87 -0.12
N THR A 158 5.54 7.91 -1.39
CA THR A 158 4.17 7.64 -1.80
C THR A 158 4.10 6.51 -2.82
N ILE A 159 2.99 5.77 -2.79
CA ILE A 159 2.61 4.77 -3.79
C ILE A 159 1.20 5.16 -4.25
N GLU A 160 1.10 5.68 -5.45
CA GLU A 160 -0.15 6.16 -6.05
C GLU A 160 -0.65 5.11 -7.04
N LEU A 161 -1.82 4.56 -6.79
CA LEU A 161 -2.51 3.59 -7.61
C LEU A 161 -3.62 4.33 -8.37
N GLU A 162 -3.59 4.29 -9.68
CA GLU A 162 -4.56 4.95 -10.54
C GLU A 162 -5.46 3.93 -11.22
N SER A 163 -6.78 4.10 -11.07
CA SER A 163 -7.77 3.19 -11.63
C SER A 163 -7.88 3.37 -13.14
N ALA A 164 -7.96 2.24 -13.86
CA ALA A 164 -8.16 2.21 -15.30
C ALA A 164 -9.55 2.73 -15.71
N GLY A 165 -9.59 3.41 -16.85
CA GLY A 165 -10.81 3.91 -17.50
C GLY A 165 -11.17 3.13 -18.76
N PRO A 166 -12.25 3.55 -19.51
CA PRO A 166 -12.68 2.89 -20.73
C PRO A 166 -11.65 2.88 -21.86
N ALA A 167 -10.73 3.85 -21.88
CA ALA A 167 -9.65 3.88 -22.86
C ALA A 167 -8.68 2.68 -22.74
N THR A 168 -8.64 2.05 -21.57
CA THR A 168 -7.70 0.96 -21.24
C THR A 168 -8.39 -0.37 -20.98
N LEU A 169 -9.63 -0.34 -20.48
CA LEU A 169 -10.43 -1.53 -20.26
C LEU A 169 -11.28 -1.78 -21.50
N ASP A 170 -11.40 -3.07 -21.89
CA ASP A 170 -12.43 -3.49 -22.84
C ASP A 170 -13.82 -3.26 -22.20
N ASP A 171 -14.90 -3.16 -23.01
CA ASP A 171 -16.26 -2.94 -22.51
C ASP A 171 -16.65 -3.96 -21.44
N MET A 172 -16.21 -5.21 -21.62
CA MET A 172 -16.35 -6.27 -20.64
C MET A 172 -15.12 -7.19 -20.63
N THR A 173 -14.57 -7.42 -19.47
CA THR A 173 -13.48 -8.38 -19.27
C THR A 173 -13.86 -9.38 -18.19
N ALA A 174 -13.58 -10.67 -18.40
CA ALA A 174 -13.69 -11.71 -17.38
C ALA A 174 -12.46 -12.61 -17.41
N ARG A 175 -11.95 -13.02 -16.24
CA ARG A 175 -10.81 -13.93 -16.11
C ARG A 175 -11.08 -14.94 -15.02
N VAL A 176 -10.79 -16.21 -15.29
CA VAL A 176 -10.86 -17.31 -14.30
C VAL A 176 -9.59 -18.12 -14.39
N LEU A 177 -8.94 -18.33 -13.26
CA LEU A 177 -7.73 -19.16 -13.13
C LEU A 177 -7.92 -20.15 -11.99
N VAL A 178 -7.31 -21.33 -12.15
CA VAL A 178 -7.21 -22.35 -11.11
C VAL A 178 -5.76 -22.76 -10.94
N ASN A 179 -5.37 -23.16 -9.73
CA ASN A 179 -4.01 -23.61 -9.47
C ASN A 179 -3.93 -25.09 -9.13
N ASP A 180 -2.70 -25.62 -9.14
CA ASP A 180 -2.35 -27.01 -8.88
C ASP A 180 -2.71 -27.51 -7.47
N ARG A 181 -3.16 -26.64 -6.56
CA ARG A 181 -3.62 -26.97 -5.21
C ARG A 181 -5.12 -26.75 -4.99
N GLY A 182 -5.88 -26.48 -6.04
CA GLY A 182 -7.32 -26.23 -5.97
C GLY A 182 -7.71 -24.81 -5.57
N GLY A 183 -6.78 -23.85 -5.66
CA GLY A 183 -7.10 -22.43 -5.54
C GLY A 183 -7.76 -21.91 -6.82
N THR A 184 -8.69 -20.97 -6.66
CA THR A 184 -9.44 -20.33 -7.75
C THR A 184 -9.28 -18.82 -7.62
N GLU A 185 -9.08 -18.14 -8.75
CA GLU A 185 -9.09 -16.70 -8.90
C GLU A 185 -10.08 -16.34 -10.01
N ALA A 186 -11.06 -15.51 -9.71
CA ALA A 186 -12.03 -15.01 -10.68
C ALA A 186 -12.07 -13.47 -10.61
N SER A 187 -12.03 -12.81 -11.75
CA SER A 187 -12.19 -11.36 -11.82
C SER A 187 -12.98 -10.96 -13.05
N GLY A 188 -13.66 -9.82 -12.96
CA GLY A 188 -14.37 -9.24 -14.09
C GLY A 188 -14.50 -7.74 -13.92
N ALA A 189 -14.60 -7.04 -15.04
CA ALA A 189 -14.82 -5.61 -15.10
C ALA A 189 -15.71 -5.27 -16.28
N ILE A 190 -16.50 -4.21 -16.13
CA ILE A 190 -17.25 -3.56 -17.19
C ILE A 190 -16.83 -2.09 -17.21
N ALA A 191 -16.68 -1.54 -18.42
CA ALA A 191 -16.44 -0.14 -18.65
C ALA A 191 -17.45 0.34 -19.69
N ALA A 192 -18.18 1.39 -19.39
CA ALA A 192 -19.21 1.92 -20.27
C ALA A 192 -19.12 3.45 -20.34
N GLU A 193 -19.11 3.97 -21.55
CA GLU A 193 -19.26 5.40 -21.81
C GLU A 193 -20.71 5.81 -21.64
N LEU A 194 -20.97 6.91 -20.96
CA LEU A 194 -22.29 7.47 -20.68
C LEU A 194 -22.30 8.95 -21.09
N GLY A 195 -22.65 9.20 -22.36
CA GLY A 195 -22.50 10.52 -22.94
C GLY A 195 -21.04 10.94 -23.00
N SER A 196 -20.71 12.08 -22.40
CA SER A 196 -19.32 12.55 -22.26
C SER A 196 -18.62 12.08 -20.98
N GLY A 197 -19.28 11.25 -20.16
CA GLY A 197 -18.73 10.63 -18.97
C GLY A 197 -18.61 9.11 -19.12
N TYR A 198 -18.23 8.43 -18.03
CA TYR A 198 -18.15 6.97 -18.01
C TYR A 198 -18.38 6.36 -16.63
N VAL A 199 -18.67 5.06 -16.63
CA VAL A 199 -18.71 4.22 -15.43
C VAL A 199 -17.84 2.99 -15.64
N VAL A 200 -17.08 2.64 -14.61
CA VAL A 200 -16.32 1.38 -14.51
C VAL A 200 -16.76 0.66 -13.25
N ALA A 201 -17.02 -0.64 -13.35
CA ALA A 201 -17.27 -1.49 -12.20
C ALA A 201 -16.47 -2.79 -12.36
N GLY A 202 -15.90 -3.28 -11.26
CA GLY A 202 -15.11 -4.51 -11.28
C GLY A 202 -15.20 -5.28 -9.98
N ALA A 203 -15.10 -6.61 -10.09
CA ALA A 203 -15.10 -7.53 -8.97
C ALA A 203 -13.93 -8.50 -9.09
N ARG A 204 -13.42 -8.95 -7.95
CA ARG A 204 -12.43 -10.03 -7.85
C ARG A 204 -12.80 -10.96 -6.70
N TRP A 205 -12.61 -12.24 -6.88
CA TRP A 205 -12.77 -13.26 -5.86
C TRP A 205 -11.61 -14.26 -5.95
N ASP A 206 -11.00 -14.52 -4.80
CA ASP A 206 -9.89 -15.44 -4.63
C ASP A 206 -10.20 -16.41 -3.51
N ARG A 207 -10.13 -17.71 -3.77
CA ARG A 207 -10.37 -18.74 -2.77
C ARG A 207 -9.42 -19.92 -2.96
N GLY A 208 -8.94 -20.48 -1.87
CA GLY A 208 -8.14 -21.69 -1.95
C GLY A 208 -7.80 -22.30 -0.61
N PRO A 209 -7.46 -23.60 -0.61
CA PRO A 209 -6.98 -24.27 0.60
C PRO A 209 -5.58 -23.81 1.01
N GLY A 210 -4.88 -23.04 0.16
CA GLY A 210 -3.54 -22.56 0.42
C GLY A 210 -2.50 -23.67 0.54
N PHE A 211 -1.46 -23.39 1.33
CA PHE A 211 -0.35 -24.30 1.61
C PHE A 211 0.02 -24.25 3.10
N PHE A 212 0.84 -25.21 3.54
CA PHE A 212 1.35 -25.17 4.90
C PHE A 212 2.48 -24.15 5.01
N THR A 213 2.31 -23.11 5.81
CA THR A 213 3.37 -22.16 6.14
C THR A 213 4.40 -22.76 7.12
N THR A 214 4.03 -23.83 7.83
CA THR A 214 4.93 -24.55 8.75
C THR A 214 5.73 -25.60 7.98
N PRO A 215 7.08 -25.63 8.11
CA PRO A 215 7.93 -26.66 7.51
C PRO A 215 7.51 -28.07 7.93
N PRO A 216 7.71 -29.11 7.09
CA PRO A 216 7.29 -30.48 7.40
C PRO A 216 7.76 -31.02 8.75
N ALA A 217 9.00 -30.70 9.14
CA ALA A 217 9.59 -31.17 10.41
C ALA A 217 8.95 -30.55 11.67
N GLU A 218 8.29 -29.39 11.54
CA GLU A 218 7.65 -28.69 12.67
C GLU A 218 6.12 -28.90 12.71
N ARG A 219 5.55 -29.65 11.78
CA ARG A 219 4.10 -29.86 11.72
C ARG A 219 3.61 -30.78 12.86
N VAL A 220 2.49 -30.40 13.39
CA VAL A 220 1.74 -31.14 14.44
C VAL A 220 0.33 -31.43 13.94
N PRO A 221 -0.45 -32.32 14.59
CA PRO A 221 -1.83 -32.63 14.15
C PRO A 221 -2.74 -31.41 14.00
N ALA A 222 -2.52 -30.35 14.78
CA ALA A 222 -3.26 -29.09 14.70
C ALA A 222 -2.74 -28.13 13.61
N THR A 223 -1.70 -28.48 12.85
CA THR A 223 -1.18 -27.61 11.78
C THR A 223 -2.15 -27.56 10.62
N ALA A 224 -2.58 -26.37 10.26
CA ALA A 224 -3.47 -26.10 9.13
C ALA A 224 -2.71 -25.52 7.93
N ARG A 225 -3.33 -25.63 6.76
CA ARG A 225 -2.92 -24.86 5.57
C ARG A 225 -3.38 -23.41 5.74
N ALA A 226 -2.66 -22.48 5.12
CA ALA A 226 -3.05 -21.08 5.03
C ALA A 226 -4.19 -20.91 4.01
N GLY A 227 -5.39 -21.39 4.40
CA GLY A 227 -6.61 -21.25 3.60
C GLY A 227 -7.05 -19.78 3.52
N TYR A 228 -7.63 -19.40 2.38
CA TYR A 228 -8.08 -18.03 2.14
C TYR A 228 -9.38 -18.01 1.33
N ASP A 229 -10.22 -17.01 1.61
CA ASP A 229 -11.39 -16.64 0.84
C ASP A 229 -11.53 -15.12 0.90
N SER A 230 -11.33 -14.42 -0.22
CA SER A 230 -11.37 -12.98 -0.27
C SER A 230 -12.09 -12.49 -1.52
N TRP A 231 -12.84 -11.42 -1.38
CA TRP A 231 -13.46 -10.76 -2.51
C TRP A 231 -13.36 -9.23 -2.37
N SER A 232 -13.42 -8.55 -3.50
CA SER A 232 -13.51 -7.10 -3.54
C SER A 232 -14.35 -6.65 -4.73
N PHE A 233 -15.11 -5.58 -4.53
CA PHE A 233 -15.88 -4.89 -5.56
C PHE A 233 -15.51 -3.42 -5.56
N HIS A 234 -15.35 -2.85 -6.74
CA HIS A 234 -15.03 -1.46 -6.94
C HIS A 234 -15.92 -0.89 -8.05
N ALA A 235 -16.37 0.33 -7.86
CA ALA A 235 -17.10 1.09 -8.89
C ALA A 235 -16.59 2.52 -8.92
N ARG A 236 -16.55 3.09 -10.12
CA ARG A 236 -16.14 4.47 -10.37
C ARG A 236 -16.99 5.09 -11.46
N ALA A 237 -17.44 6.31 -11.23
CA ALA A 237 -18.15 7.12 -12.20
C ALA A 237 -17.43 8.45 -12.38
N VAL A 238 -17.32 8.90 -13.62
CA VAL A 238 -16.72 10.18 -13.98
C VAL A 238 -17.65 10.91 -14.93
N ALA A 239 -17.95 12.16 -14.63
CA ALA A 239 -18.86 12.96 -15.43
C ALA A 239 -18.37 14.41 -15.53
N PRO A 240 -18.49 15.07 -16.69
CA PRO A 240 -18.27 16.49 -16.81
C PRO A 240 -19.39 17.26 -16.09
N VAL A 241 -19.01 18.30 -15.37
CA VAL A 241 -19.93 19.27 -14.76
C VAL A 241 -20.02 20.51 -15.64
N SER A 242 -18.91 20.88 -16.27
CA SER A 242 -18.80 21.96 -17.26
C SER A 242 -17.58 21.71 -18.15
N GLY A 243 -17.33 22.56 -19.17
CA GLY A 243 -16.21 22.41 -20.10
C GLY A 243 -14.81 22.21 -19.47
N SER A 244 -14.61 22.64 -18.25
CA SER A 244 -13.33 22.51 -17.56
C SER A 244 -13.42 21.83 -16.20
N LEU A 245 -14.60 21.36 -15.78
CA LEU A 245 -14.86 20.82 -14.45
C LEU A 245 -15.41 19.41 -14.54
N GLU A 246 -14.76 18.47 -13.89
CA GLU A 246 -15.06 17.04 -13.86
C GLU A 246 -15.36 16.59 -12.44
N LEU A 247 -16.43 15.81 -12.27
CA LEU A 247 -16.82 15.15 -11.03
C LEU A 247 -16.50 13.65 -11.12
N GLN A 248 -15.82 13.14 -10.12
CA GLN A 248 -15.50 11.72 -9.98
C GLN A 248 -16.13 11.20 -8.69
N ALA A 249 -16.75 10.03 -8.73
CA ALA A 249 -17.22 9.30 -7.55
C ALA A 249 -16.68 7.87 -7.60
N ALA A 250 -16.17 7.37 -6.49
CA ALA A 250 -15.65 6.01 -6.42
C ALA A 250 -16.03 5.32 -5.11
N GLY A 251 -16.15 3.98 -5.17
CA GLY A 251 -16.41 3.12 -4.03
C GLY A 251 -15.64 1.81 -4.14
N LEU A 252 -15.18 1.30 -3.00
CA LEU A 252 -14.53 0.01 -2.85
C LEU A 252 -15.14 -0.71 -1.66
N VAL A 253 -15.50 -1.99 -1.83
CA VAL A 253 -15.95 -2.86 -0.73
C VAL A 253 -15.16 -4.17 -0.82
N PHE A 254 -14.73 -4.70 0.32
CA PHE A 254 -13.98 -5.94 0.36
C PHE A 254 -14.22 -6.74 1.65
N ASP A 255 -13.99 -8.03 1.55
CA ASP A 255 -13.92 -8.96 2.68
C ASP A 255 -12.80 -9.97 2.43
N ASP A 256 -12.07 -10.32 3.47
CA ASP A 256 -10.90 -11.20 3.44
C ASP A 256 -10.89 -12.08 4.68
N ALA A 257 -11.04 -13.38 4.49
CA ALA A 257 -11.03 -14.40 5.53
C ALA A 257 -9.89 -15.39 5.31
N ARG A 258 -9.16 -15.74 6.38
CA ARG A 258 -8.00 -16.63 6.34
C ARG A 258 -7.92 -17.53 7.56
N THR A 259 -7.35 -18.74 7.37
CA THR A 259 -6.86 -19.59 8.44
C THR A 259 -5.34 -19.58 8.41
N LEU A 260 -4.69 -19.39 9.54
CA LEU A 260 -3.24 -19.22 9.62
C LEU A 260 -2.60 -20.26 10.54
N ARG A 261 -1.63 -21.04 10.02
CA ARG A 261 -0.76 -21.97 10.75
C ARG A 261 -1.45 -23.10 11.50
N PHE A 262 -2.50 -22.84 12.30
CA PHE A 262 -3.20 -23.84 13.10
C PHE A 262 -4.70 -23.84 12.81
N GLU A 263 -5.36 -24.98 13.01
CA GLU A 263 -6.82 -25.09 12.94
C GLU A 263 -7.48 -24.10 13.92
N GLY A 264 -8.46 -23.35 13.42
CA GLY A 264 -9.16 -22.32 14.18
C GLY A 264 -8.38 -21.01 14.40
N ALA A 265 -7.18 -20.87 13.88
CA ALA A 265 -6.46 -19.59 13.87
C ALA A 265 -6.98 -18.72 12.71
N ASP A 266 -8.26 -18.35 12.79
CA ASP A 266 -8.96 -17.62 11.75
C ASP A 266 -8.77 -16.10 11.93
N SER A 267 -8.63 -15.40 10.82
CA SER A 267 -8.47 -13.95 10.77
C SER A 267 -9.33 -13.40 9.66
N SER A 268 -9.94 -12.24 9.87
CA SER A 268 -10.69 -11.56 8.81
C SER A 268 -10.42 -10.05 8.82
N ALA A 269 -10.51 -9.45 7.64
CA ALA A 269 -10.48 -8.01 7.44
C ALA A 269 -11.54 -7.61 6.43
N SER A 270 -12.39 -6.65 6.75
CA SER A 270 -13.41 -6.14 5.84
C SER A 270 -13.42 -4.62 5.83
N GLY A 271 -13.92 -4.03 4.76
CA GLY A 271 -14.00 -2.59 4.66
C GLY A 271 -14.84 -2.08 3.50
N ALA A 272 -15.20 -0.81 3.62
CA ALA A 272 -15.86 -0.04 2.57
C ALA A 272 -15.26 1.37 2.51
N ASP A 273 -15.00 1.86 1.29
CA ASP A 273 -14.54 3.19 0.99
C ASP A 273 -15.53 3.87 0.06
N ALA A 274 -15.72 5.17 0.27
CA ALA A 274 -16.44 6.04 -0.66
C ALA A 274 -15.67 7.35 -0.81
N SER A 275 -15.60 7.87 -2.02
CA SER A 275 -14.98 9.16 -2.29
C SER A 275 -15.70 9.94 -3.37
N ILE A 276 -15.55 11.25 -3.29
CA ILE A 276 -15.97 12.21 -4.29
C ILE A 276 -14.83 13.17 -4.56
N ARG A 277 -14.55 13.43 -5.84
CA ARG A 277 -13.47 14.31 -6.27
C ARG A 277 -13.97 15.26 -7.36
N LEU A 278 -13.59 16.51 -7.25
CA LEU A 278 -13.86 17.55 -8.25
C LEU A 278 -12.53 18.00 -8.82
N VAL A 279 -12.36 17.88 -10.13
CA VAL A 279 -11.14 18.27 -10.85
C VAL A 279 -11.46 19.36 -11.84
N GLY A 280 -10.88 20.53 -11.63
CA GLY A 280 -11.00 21.69 -12.52
C GLY A 280 -9.71 21.88 -13.32
N ARG A 281 -9.84 21.94 -14.67
CA ARG A 281 -8.70 22.10 -15.61
C ARG A 281 -8.75 23.44 -16.36
N GLY A 282 -9.53 24.38 -15.86
CA GLY A 282 -9.61 25.73 -16.39
C GLY A 282 -8.36 26.58 -16.08
N GLU A 283 -8.50 27.90 -16.16
CA GLU A 283 -7.44 28.86 -15.84
C GLU A 283 -6.89 28.64 -14.42
N TRP A 284 -7.76 28.54 -13.42
CA TRP A 284 -7.46 28.01 -12.12
C TRP A 284 -7.64 26.50 -12.14
N LYS A 285 -6.56 25.76 -11.85
CA LYS A 285 -6.68 24.29 -11.69
C LYS A 285 -7.05 23.98 -10.25
N ILE A 286 -8.04 23.10 -10.07
CA ILE A 286 -8.64 22.75 -8.78
C ILE A 286 -8.65 21.24 -8.63
N ASP A 287 -8.23 20.73 -7.50
CA ASP A 287 -8.39 19.34 -7.10
C ASP A 287 -8.96 19.28 -5.67
N ALA A 288 -10.24 18.93 -5.56
CA ALA A 288 -10.93 18.81 -4.29
C ALA A 288 -11.43 17.38 -4.10
N LEU A 289 -10.97 16.71 -3.06
CA LEU A 289 -11.28 15.32 -2.72
C LEU A 289 -11.88 15.26 -1.32
N ALA A 290 -12.93 14.46 -1.14
CA ALA A 290 -13.43 14.02 0.16
C ALA A 290 -13.64 12.50 0.16
N TYR A 291 -13.38 11.84 1.30
CA TYR A 291 -13.54 10.39 1.42
C TYR A 291 -13.96 9.96 2.83
N LEU A 292 -14.58 8.79 2.89
CA LEU A 292 -14.94 8.06 4.09
C LEU A 292 -14.51 6.60 3.94
N GLN A 293 -13.97 6.02 5.02
CA GLN A 293 -13.53 4.63 5.09
C GLN A 293 -14.08 3.98 6.35
N THR A 294 -14.55 2.77 6.23
CA THR A 294 -14.91 1.91 7.38
C THR A 294 -14.12 0.61 7.29
N ARG A 295 -13.63 0.13 8.42
CA ARG A 295 -12.88 -1.12 8.53
C ARG A 295 -13.36 -1.92 9.73
N ASN A 296 -13.20 -3.23 9.62
CA ASN A 296 -13.29 -4.11 10.77
C ASN A 296 -12.27 -5.24 10.63
N PHE A 297 -11.60 -5.56 11.72
CA PHE A 297 -10.62 -6.65 11.77
C PHE A 297 -10.94 -7.58 12.93
N SER A 298 -10.83 -8.90 12.69
CA SER A 298 -10.93 -9.93 13.73
C SER A 298 -9.79 -10.95 13.59
N ASN A 299 -9.43 -11.60 14.72
CA ASN A 299 -8.35 -12.58 14.71
C ASN A 299 -8.45 -13.52 15.90
N LEU A 300 -8.41 -14.83 15.66
CA LEU A 300 -8.32 -15.86 16.67
C LEU A 300 -6.87 -16.33 16.83
N VAL A 301 -6.30 -16.18 18.02
CA VAL A 301 -4.96 -16.65 18.31
C VAL A 301 -5.03 -18.01 19.01
N ILE A 302 -4.39 -18.99 18.39
CA ILE A 302 -4.26 -20.35 18.91
C ILE A 302 -2.90 -20.51 19.59
N SER A 303 -2.86 -21.10 20.78
CA SER A 303 -1.62 -21.42 21.50
C SER A 303 -0.73 -22.36 20.67
N SER A 304 0.53 -21.99 20.46
CA SER A 304 1.50 -22.83 19.74
C SER A 304 1.94 -24.08 20.51
N THR A 305 1.57 -24.21 21.78
CA THR A 305 1.96 -25.34 22.63
C THR A 305 0.78 -26.23 23.08
N ARG A 306 -0.42 -25.63 23.15
CA ARG A 306 -1.64 -26.33 23.60
C ARG A 306 -2.67 -26.51 22.50
N PHE A 307 -2.55 -25.77 21.41
CA PHE A 307 -3.45 -25.78 20.23
C PHE A 307 -4.91 -25.47 20.57
N VAL A 308 -5.11 -24.61 21.56
CA VAL A 308 -6.41 -24.08 21.97
C VAL A 308 -6.43 -22.57 21.85
N ARG A 309 -7.61 -21.98 21.73
CA ARG A 309 -7.79 -20.53 21.67
C ARG A 309 -7.27 -19.86 22.95
N VAL A 310 -6.45 -18.83 22.77
CA VAL A 310 -5.91 -18.02 23.88
C VAL A 310 -6.27 -16.56 23.77
N LEU A 311 -6.63 -16.08 22.59
CA LEU A 311 -7.13 -14.73 22.36
C LEU A 311 -8.20 -14.76 21.26
N ASP A 312 -9.29 -14.06 21.49
CA ASP A 312 -10.31 -13.74 20.52
C ASP A 312 -10.36 -12.22 20.37
N GLN A 313 -9.72 -11.70 19.34
CA GLN A 313 -9.87 -10.33 18.89
C GLN A 313 -11.14 -10.26 18.06
N ARG A 314 -12.26 -10.08 18.73
CA ARG A 314 -13.61 -10.27 18.18
C ARG A 314 -13.92 -9.34 17.03
N ASN A 315 -13.56 -8.07 17.20
CA ASN A 315 -13.72 -7.03 16.20
C ASN A 315 -12.87 -5.81 16.57
N THR A 316 -12.48 -5.07 15.53
CA THR A 316 -11.78 -3.78 15.66
C THR A 316 -12.41 -2.82 14.65
N PRO A 317 -13.63 -2.31 14.92
CA PRO A 317 -14.22 -1.31 14.07
C PRO A 317 -13.38 -0.03 14.07
N SER A 318 -13.14 0.50 12.89
CA SER A 318 -12.43 1.77 12.74
C SER A 318 -12.99 2.57 11.57
N THR A 319 -12.88 3.88 11.66
CA THR A 319 -13.34 4.83 10.65
C THR A 319 -12.22 5.79 10.30
N GLY A 320 -12.00 5.98 9.01
CA GLY A 320 -11.14 7.01 8.44
C GLY A 320 -11.98 8.00 7.65
N LEU A 321 -11.75 9.28 7.83
CA LEU A 321 -12.35 10.31 6.99
C LEU A 321 -11.32 11.38 6.67
N GLY A 322 -11.50 12.02 5.52
CA GLY A 322 -10.62 13.11 5.17
C GLY A 322 -10.98 13.80 3.88
N GLY A 323 -10.17 14.78 3.53
CA GLY A 323 -10.29 15.52 2.30
C GLY A 323 -9.05 16.32 2.01
N LYS A 324 -8.94 16.76 0.77
CA LYS A 324 -7.85 17.60 0.26
C LYS A 324 -8.44 18.66 -0.66
N LEU A 325 -7.91 19.86 -0.60
CA LEU A 325 -8.12 20.92 -1.58
C LEU A 325 -6.75 21.39 -2.07
N GLU A 326 -6.53 21.33 -3.36
CA GLU A 326 -5.35 21.88 -4.03
C GLU A 326 -5.80 22.87 -5.09
N LEU A 327 -5.18 24.03 -5.10
CA LEU A 327 -5.39 25.10 -6.06
C LEU A 327 -4.07 25.41 -6.76
N ARG A 328 -4.13 25.58 -8.11
CA ARG A 328 -3.02 26.06 -8.94
C ARG A 328 -3.48 27.30 -9.69
N PRO A 329 -3.16 28.50 -9.18
CA PRO A 329 -3.45 29.75 -9.89
C PRO A 329 -2.61 29.86 -11.15
N PRO A 330 -3.07 30.63 -12.15
CA PRO A 330 -2.26 30.95 -13.33
C PRO A 330 -1.10 31.85 -12.95
N MET A 331 0.14 31.36 -13.08
CA MET A 331 1.37 32.08 -12.72
C MET A 331 2.30 32.32 -13.93
N GLY A 332 1.75 32.21 -15.16
CA GLY A 332 2.53 32.27 -16.39
C GLY A 332 3.15 30.91 -16.76
N GLU A 333 3.98 30.89 -17.82
CA GLU A 333 4.46 29.64 -18.41
C GLU A 333 5.59 28.94 -17.60
N ASN A 334 6.36 29.71 -16.83
CA ASN A 334 7.56 29.23 -16.16
C ASN A 334 7.34 28.88 -14.68
N HIS A 335 6.12 29.02 -14.18
CA HIS A 335 5.81 28.79 -12.77
C HIS A 335 4.56 27.92 -12.61
N VAL A 336 4.64 26.97 -11.70
CA VAL A 336 3.46 26.23 -11.22
C VAL A 336 3.41 26.34 -9.70
N LEU A 337 2.57 27.27 -9.23
CA LEU A 337 2.28 27.41 -7.81
C LEU A 337 1.17 26.45 -7.40
N ARG A 338 1.39 25.70 -6.33
CA ARG A 338 0.42 24.83 -5.68
C ARG A 338 0.18 25.34 -4.26
N VAL A 339 -1.05 25.58 -3.90
CA VAL A 339 -1.45 25.88 -2.54
C VAL A 339 -2.58 24.96 -2.13
N GLY A 340 -2.57 24.51 -0.90
CA GLY A 340 -3.65 23.61 -0.50
C GLY A 340 -3.70 23.33 0.98
N ALA A 341 -4.76 22.60 1.34
CA ALA A 341 -4.99 22.09 2.67
C ALA A 341 -5.55 20.67 2.59
N ASP A 342 -5.25 19.86 3.59
CA ASP A 342 -5.85 18.55 3.76
C ASP A 342 -6.18 18.28 5.22
N TYR A 343 -7.16 17.41 5.42
CA TYR A 343 -7.56 16.93 6.74
C TYR A 343 -7.73 15.42 6.70
N ARG A 344 -7.25 14.76 7.75
CA ARG A 344 -7.44 13.31 7.97
C ARG A 344 -7.78 13.07 9.43
N ARG A 345 -8.73 12.16 9.67
CA ARG A 345 -9.06 11.65 10.99
C ARG A 345 -9.17 10.13 10.91
N ALA A 346 -8.56 9.45 11.87
CA ALA A 346 -8.71 8.02 12.08
C ALA A 346 -9.19 7.81 13.53
N GLU A 347 -10.22 6.98 13.71
CA GLU A 347 -10.73 6.59 15.02
C GLU A 347 -11.08 5.10 15.02
N GLY A 348 -10.99 4.46 16.16
CA GLY A 348 -11.35 3.05 16.28
C GLY A 348 -11.19 2.49 17.68
N GLU A 349 -11.78 1.32 17.86
CA GLU A 349 -11.79 0.59 19.12
C GLU A 349 -11.59 -0.91 18.86
N LEU A 350 -10.61 -1.47 19.53
CA LEU A 350 -10.36 -2.90 19.59
C LEU A 350 -11.15 -3.53 20.76
N GLN A 351 -11.72 -4.72 20.52
CA GLN A 351 -12.40 -5.54 21.52
C GLN A 351 -11.82 -6.95 21.51
N GLU A 352 -11.20 -7.35 22.64
CA GLU A 352 -10.51 -8.64 22.78
C GLU A 352 -11.02 -9.40 24.02
N GLU A 353 -11.02 -10.74 23.91
CA GLU A 353 -11.23 -11.68 25.01
C GLU A 353 -10.03 -12.62 25.14
N ALA A 354 -9.37 -12.63 26.28
CA ALA A 354 -8.25 -13.52 26.58
C ALA A 354 -8.74 -14.77 27.32
N TYR A 355 -8.13 -15.91 26.99
CA TYR A 355 -8.52 -17.21 27.52
C TYR A 355 -7.30 -17.95 28.10
N SER A 356 -7.53 -18.74 29.16
CA SER A 356 -6.50 -19.61 29.72
C SER A 356 -6.23 -20.79 28.78
N ALA A 357 -4.97 -20.98 28.38
CA ALA A 357 -4.53 -22.13 27.61
C ALA A 357 -4.67 -23.47 28.36
N PHE A 358 -4.87 -23.42 29.68
CA PHE A 358 -4.97 -24.62 30.53
C PHE A 358 -6.41 -25.06 30.79
N THR A 359 -7.30 -24.10 31.03
CA THR A 359 -8.68 -24.36 31.40
C THR A 359 -9.69 -24.05 30.28
N GLY A 360 -9.29 -23.31 29.24
CA GLY A 360 -10.18 -22.80 28.20
C GLY A 360 -11.12 -21.68 28.65
N ASN A 361 -11.07 -21.31 29.96
CA ASN A 361 -11.97 -20.29 30.49
C ASN A 361 -11.54 -18.89 30.07
N LEU A 362 -12.52 -18.01 29.90
CA LEU A 362 -12.32 -16.58 29.76
C LEU A 362 -11.60 -16.05 31.00
N THR A 363 -10.51 -15.31 30.80
CA THR A 363 -9.74 -14.69 31.89
C THR A 363 -9.96 -13.18 31.92
N GLU A 364 -10.01 -12.54 30.75
CA GLU A 364 -10.03 -11.09 30.67
C GLU A 364 -10.75 -10.61 29.40
N LYS A 365 -11.44 -9.46 29.51
CA LYS A 365 -12.02 -8.71 28.40
C LYS A 365 -11.29 -7.37 28.30
N ARG A 366 -10.77 -7.06 27.12
CA ARG A 366 -9.99 -5.84 26.86
C ARG A 366 -10.65 -4.96 25.82
N ARG A 367 -10.51 -3.67 26.02
CA ARG A 367 -10.86 -2.63 25.05
C ARG A 367 -9.74 -1.61 24.98
N ALA A 368 -9.38 -1.18 23.78
CA ALA A 368 -8.37 -0.16 23.53
C ALA A 368 -8.75 0.67 22.32
N GLY A 369 -8.56 1.98 22.39
CA GLY A 369 -8.93 2.81 21.27
C GLY A 369 -8.60 4.27 21.47
N GLY A 370 -9.05 5.10 20.53
CA GLY A 370 -8.83 6.53 20.52
C GLY A 370 -9.03 7.11 19.12
N ALA A 371 -8.54 8.34 18.94
CA ALA A 371 -8.57 9.01 17.65
C ALA A 371 -7.23 9.75 17.36
N THR A 372 -6.86 9.81 16.09
CA THR A 372 -5.79 10.67 15.58
C THR A 372 -6.35 11.58 14.50
N SER A 373 -5.86 12.81 14.40
CA SER A 373 -6.17 13.70 13.28
C SER A 373 -4.97 14.55 12.87
N ASP A 374 -4.99 14.94 11.61
CA ASP A 374 -3.99 15.80 10.99
C ASP A 374 -4.68 16.83 10.09
N LEU A 375 -4.37 18.11 10.30
CA LEU A 375 -4.79 19.23 9.47
C LEU A 375 -3.54 19.88 8.90
N GLY A 376 -3.31 19.74 7.61
CA GLY A 376 -2.14 20.23 6.91
C GLY A 376 -2.45 21.42 5.99
N PHE A 377 -1.51 22.34 5.91
CA PHE A 377 -1.47 23.42 4.91
C PHE A 377 -0.15 23.36 4.17
N PHE A 378 -0.18 23.48 2.86
CA PHE A 378 1.03 23.44 2.04
C PHE A 378 1.04 24.52 0.97
N VAL A 379 2.26 24.92 0.62
CA VAL A 379 2.56 25.75 -0.54
C VAL A 379 3.81 25.19 -1.20
N GLU A 380 3.80 25.09 -2.51
CA GLU A 380 4.92 24.62 -3.33
C GLU A 380 4.93 25.39 -4.65
N ASN A 381 6.11 25.74 -5.11
CA ASN A 381 6.29 26.37 -6.42
C ASN A 381 7.38 25.66 -7.21
N ASP A 382 7.10 25.42 -8.47
CA ASP A 382 8.03 24.90 -9.45
C ASP A 382 8.42 26.04 -10.41
N TRP A 383 9.71 26.14 -10.72
CA TRP A 383 10.29 27.09 -11.67
C TRP A 383 10.96 26.35 -12.81
N THR A 384 10.55 26.63 -14.06
CA THR A 384 11.23 26.14 -15.25
C THR A 384 12.12 27.26 -15.79
N LEU A 385 13.43 27.08 -15.78
CA LEU A 385 14.44 28.04 -16.13
C LEU A 385 15.39 27.46 -17.18
N GLY A 386 14.97 27.46 -18.44
CA GLY A 386 15.73 26.80 -19.53
C GLY A 386 15.83 25.30 -19.24
N SER A 387 17.07 24.78 -19.16
CA SER A 387 17.34 23.36 -18.84
C SER A 387 17.21 23.03 -17.34
N TRP A 388 16.80 23.95 -16.50
CA TRP A 388 16.60 23.71 -15.07
C TRP A 388 15.13 23.68 -14.70
N VAL A 389 14.76 22.74 -13.88
CA VAL A 389 13.52 22.75 -13.10
C VAL A 389 13.89 22.76 -11.63
N LEU A 390 13.43 23.79 -10.93
CA LEU A 390 13.64 23.94 -9.49
C LEU A 390 12.28 23.82 -8.79
N THR A 391 12.26 23.23 -7.61
CA THR A 391 11.04 23.16 -6.79
C THR A 391 11.36 23.49 -5.35
N GLY A 392 10.41 24.14 -4.67
CA GLY A 392 10.48 24.40 -3.24
C GLY A 392 9.10 24.42 -2.62
N GLY A 393 8.91 23.67 -1.55
CA GLY A 393 7.66 23.56 -0.84
C GLY A 393 7.80 23.60 0.67
N LEU A 394 6.81 24.17 1.33
CA LEU A 394 6.67 24.24 2.78
C LEU A 394 5.32 23.69 3.19
N ARG A 395 5.26 23.03 4.35
CA ARG A 395 4.05 22.48 4.91
C ARG A 395 4.02 22.64 6.43
N ALA A 396 2.84 22.93 6.96
CA ALA A 396 2.57 22.97 8.38
C ALA A 396 1.41 22.01 8.71
N ASP A 397 1.66 21.06 9.61
CA ASP A 397 0.70 20.06 10.05
C ASP A 397 0.31 20.29 11.52
N ARG A 398 -0.98 20.38 11.80
CA ARG A 398 -1.53 20.36 13.15
C ARG A 398 -2.05 18.97 13.45
N THR A 399 -1.23 18.18 14.14
CA THR A 399 -1.60 16.83 14.56
C THR A 399 -2.27 16.83 15.92
N ALA A 400 -3.24 15.91 16.12
CA ALA A 400 -3.86 15.66 17.41
C ALA A 400 -4.02 14.16 17.65
N ILE A 401 -3.80 13.73 18.89
CA ILE A 401 -4.08 12.40 19.42
C ILE A 401 -5.02 12.61 20.59
N SER A 402 -6.22 12.02 20.56
CA SER A 402 -7.28 12.25 21.55
C SER A 402 -8.05 10.99 21.87
N ASP A 403 -8.82 11.06 22.96
CA ASP A 403 -9.76 10.01 23.39
C ASP A 403 -9.09 8.66 23.61
N GLY A 404 -7.79 8.64 23.93
CA GLY A 404 -6.98 7.43 24.09
C GLY A 404 -7.31 6.67 25.35
N PHE A 405 -7.58 5.36 25.25
CA PHE A 405 -7.86 4.53 26.41
C PHE A 405 -7.40 3.08 26.23
N PHE A 406 -7.15 2.42 27.36
CA PHE A 406 -7.09 0.97 27.53
C PHE A 406 -7.89 0.56 28.75
N THR A 407 -8.69 -0.50 28.64
CA THR A 407 -9.47 -1.05 29.76
C THR A 407 -9.42 -2.57 29.73
N ALA A 408 -9.10 -3.17 30.87
CA ALA A 408 -9.16 -4.61 31.09
C ALA A 408 -10.14 -4.92 32.21
N ARG A 409 -11.01 -5.92 32.01
CA ARG A 409 -11.98 -6.43 32.97
C ARG A 409 -11.83 -7.93 33.10
N SER A 410 -12.03 -8.46 34.32
CA SER A 410 -12.06 -9.90 34.56
C SER A 410 -13.25 -10.57 33.83
N ALA A 411 -13.25 -11.90 33.79
CA ALA A 411 -14.38 -12.66 33.28
C ALA A 411 -15.73 -12.28 33.94
N ALA A 412 -15.70 -11.90 35.21
CA ALA A 412 -16.88 -11.44 35.98
C ALA A 412 -17.18 -9.94 35.80
N ASN A 413 -16.58 -9.28 34.80
CA ASN A 413 -16.72 -7.85 34.50
C ASN A 413 -16.17 -6.88 35.57
N ALA A 414 -15.45 -7.33 36.59
CA ALA A 414 -14.76 -6.43 37.52
C ALA A 414 -13.61 -5.72 36.78
N LEU A 415 -13.43 -4.43 37.06
CA LEU A 415 -12.33 -3.65 36.49
C LEU A 415 -10.99 -4.17 37.04
N VAL A 416 -10.07 -4.52 36.15
CA VAL A 416 -8.70 -4.99 36.45
C VAL A 416 -7.71 -3.87 36.20
N GLU A 417 -7.84 -3.20 35.05
CA GLU A 417 -6.96 -2.10 34.66
C GLU A 417 -7.74 -1.08 33.84
N GLN A 418 -7.42 0.19 34.05
CA GLN A 418 -7.92 1.29 33.22
C GLN A 418 -6.83 2.35 33.08
N THR A 419 -6.52 2.69 31.84
CA THR A 419 -5.65 3.81 31.49
C THR A 419 -6.41 4.74 30.55
N ILE A 420 -6.42 6.03 30.87
CA ILE A 420 -6.92 7.10 30.00
C ILE A 420 -5.72 7.96 29.66
N ALA A 421 -5.41 8.06 28.37
CA ALA A 421 -4.29 8.85 27.89
C ALA A 421 -4.70 10.34 27.74
N PRO A 422 -3.82 11.28 28.08
CA PRO A 422 -4.10 12.69 27.88
C PRO A 422 -4.10 13.04 26.39
N ASP A 423 -4.97 13.96 26.01
CA ASP A 423 -4.97 14.53 24.67
C ASP A 423 -3.67 15.30 24.40
N ARG A 424 -3.16 15.15 23.18
CA ARG A 424 -1.94 15.83 22.73
C ARG A 424 -2.18 16.50 21.40
N ARG A 425 -1.70 17.72 21.25
CA ARG A 425 -1.77 18.49 19.99
C ARG A 425 -0.43 19.12 19.72
N ARG A 426 0.02 19.09 18.46
CA ARG A 426 1.32 19.63 18.07
C ARG A 426 1.25 20.22 16.67
N TRP A 427 2.03 21.27 16.43
CA TRP A 427 2.39 21.73 15.10
C TRP A 427 3.72 21.12 14.69
N THR A 428 3.80 20.65 13.46
CA THR A 428 5.03 20.12 12.85
C THR A 428 5.20 20.77 11.49
N PHE A 429 6.44 21.19 11.21
CA PHE A 429 6.79 21.79 9.93
C PHE A 429 7.59 20.79 9.11
N SER A 430 7.25 20.67 7.84
CA SER A 430 7.97 19.90 6.85
C SER A 430 8.25 20.76 5.61
N TRP A 431 9.21 20.33 4.81
CA TRP A 431 9.63 21.03 3.62
C TRP A 431 10.17 20.02 2.61
N ARG A 432 10.19 20.41 1.36
CA ARG A 432 10.92 19.72 0.31
C ARG A 432 11.48 20.73 -0.69
N ALA A 433 12.62 20.41 -1.26
CA ALA A 433 13.21 21.16 -2.34
C ALA A 433 13.90 20.20 -3.31
N GLY A 434 13.91 20.52 -4.58
CA GLY A 434 14.51 19.69 -5.60
C GLY A 434 14.97 20.51 -6.80
N ALA A 435 15.89 19.94 -7.54
CA ALA A 435 16.38 20.45 -8.80
C ALA A 435 16.54 19.31 -9.80
N ALA A 436 16.12 19.53 -11.04
CA ALA A 436 16.46 18.71 -12.19
C ALA A 436 17.17 19.60 -13.22
N TYR A 437 18.22 19.07 -13.82
CA TYR A 437 19.02 19.73 -14.86
C TYR A 437 19.15 18.83 -16.08
N GLU A 438 18.57 19.24 -17.19
CA GLU A 438 18.73 18.59 -18.48
C GLU A 438 20.10 18.96 -19.06
N ALA A 439 21.10 18.14 -18.77
CA ALA A 439 22.47 18.33 -19.25
C ALA A 439 22.60 18.08 -20.75
N SER A 440 21.73 17.24 -21.31
CA SER A 440 21.53 16.99 -22.72
C SER A 440 20.18 16.27 -22.93
N ASP A 441 19.76 16.08 -24.18
CA ASP A 441 18.54 15.32 -24.53
C ASP A 441 18.54 13.89 -23.97
N ALA A 442 19.73 13.35 -23.63
CA ALA A 442 19.92 12.00 -23.12
C ALA A 442 20.22 11.94 -21.61
N LEU A 443 20.50 13.05 -20.95
CA LEU A 443 20.97 13.02 -19.55
C LEU A 443 20.31 14.11 -18.72
N THR A 444 19.58 13.70 -17.71
CA THR A 444 19.05 14.55 -16.66
C THR A 444 19.77 14.26 -15.35
N LEU A 445 20.24 15.28 -14.67
CA LEU A 445 20.80 15.22 -13.31
C LEU A 445 19.75 15.76 -12.34
N ARG A 446 19.63 15.13 -11.17
CA ARG A 446 18.66 15.56 -10.16
C ARG A 446 19.23 15.52 -8.75
N ALA A 447 18.70 16.38 -7.91
CA ALA A 447 18.97 16.37 -6.48
C ALA A 447 17.73 16.85 -5.72
N ALA A 448 17.47 16.26 -4.56
CA ALA A 448 16.37 16.67 -3.70
C ALA A 448 16.71 16.52 -2.23
N THR A 449 16.05 17.31 -1.42
CA THR A 449 16.07 17.20 0.03
C THR A 449 14.67 17.43 0.57
N TYR A 450 14.32 16.70 1.64
CA TYR A 450 12.92 16.65 2.09
C TYR A 450 12.79 16.25 3.55
N ARG A 451 11.63 16.58 4.10
CA ARG A 451 11.20 16.15 5.43
C ARG A 451 9.80 15.57 5.38
N GLY A 452 9.62 14.36 5.94
CA GLY A 452 8.36 13.65 6.04
C GLY A 452 7.91 13.44 7.48
N LEU A 453 6.63 13.12 7.65
CA LEU A 453 5.98 12.92 8.94
C LEU A 453 5.08 11.68 8.91
N ARG A 454 5.07 10.88 10.00
CA ARG A 454 4.08 9.84 10.26
C ARG A 454 3.60 9.88 11.71
N LEU A 455 2.28 9.84 11.89
CA LEU A 455 1.67 9.69 13.22
C LEU A 455 1.76 8.23 13.69
N PRO A 456 1.89 7.98 15.00
CA PRO A 456 1.67 6.64 15.54
C PRO A 456 0.21 6.22 15.33
N THR A 457 -0.01 4.94 15.06
CA THR A 457 -1.34 4.35 14.90
C THR A 457 -1.99 4.08 16.25
N LEU A 458 -3.32 3.92 16.28
CA LEU A 458 -4.05 3.59 17.50
C LEU A 458 -3.59 2.25 18.09
N ASN A 459 -3.26 1.27 17.23
CA ASN A 459 -2.65 0.01 17.63
C ASN A 459 -1.29 0.20 18.31
N GLU A 460 -0.43 1.08 17.82
CA GLU A 460 0.88 1.37 18.43
C GLU A 460 0.74 2.06 19.78
N LEU A 461 -0.22 2.97 19.92
CA LEU A 461 -0.45 3.78 21.11
C LEU A 461 -1.09 2.99 22.25
N TYR A 462 -2.10 2.14 21.96
CA TYR A 462 -3.01 1.69 23.01
C TYR A 462 -3.19 0.19 23.14
N ARG A 463 -2.73 -0.62 22.17
CA ARG A 463 -2.92 -2.07 22.20
C ARG A 463 -1.65 -2.83 22.62
N PRO A 464 -1.57 -3.41 23.82
CA PRO A 464 -0.57 -4.44 24.11
C PRO A 464 -0.92 -5.74 23.39
N PHE A 465 0.08 -6.54 22.97
CA PHE A 465 -0.17 -7.84 22.35
C PHE A 465 0.86 -8.88 22.77
N VAL A 466 0.51 -10.15 22.59
CA VAL A 466 1.36 -11.29 22.93
C VAL A 466 1.52 -12.17 21.68
N VAL A 467 2.77 -12.39 21.28
CA VAL A 467 3.17 -13.50 20.41
C VAL A 467 4.01 -14.42 21.26
N PHE A 468 3.36 -15.42 21.87
CA PHE A 468 3.97 -16.24 22.91
C PHE A 468 5.37 -16.76 22.51
N PRO A 469 6.35 -16.66 23.41
CA PRO A 469 6.24 -16.17 24.81
C PRO A 469 6.40 -14.64 24.98
N VAL A 470 6.59 -13.87 23.89
CA VAL A 470 6.94 -12.45 23.92
C VAL A 470 5.71 -11.57 24.12
N VAL A 471 5.71 -10.77 25.17
CA VAL A 471 4.74 -9.68 25.41
C VAL A 471 5.28 -8.39 24.83
N THR A 472 4.48 -7.68 24.05
CA THR A 472 4.79 -6.33 23.57
C THR A 472 3.82 -5.33 24.20
N GLN A 473 4.34 -4.44 25.02
CA GLN A 473 3.57 -3.36 25.65
C GLN A 473 3.27 -2.23 24.65
N ALA A 474 2.09 -1.64 24.78
CA ALA A 474 1.73 -0.40 24.12
C ALA A 474 2.38 0.80 24.79
N ASN A 475 2.47 1.93 24.09
CA ASN A 475 3.01 3.16 24.67
C ASN A 475 2.20 4.38 24.20
N ALA A 476 1.34 4.87 25.06
CA ALA A 476 0.52 6.05 24.78
C ALA A 476 1.34 7.35 24.65
N ALA A 477 2.62 7.34 25.04
CA ALA A 477 3.51 8.49 24.95
C ALA A 477 4.27 8.60 23.62
N LEU A 478 4.05 7.66 22.68
CA LEU A 478 4.74 7.68 21.37
C LEU A 478 4.53 9.03 20.64
N GLU A 479 5.64 9.54 20.12
CA GLU A 479 5.70 10.77 19.33
C GLU A 479 5.69 10.44 17.83
N PRO A 480 5.29 11.38 16.96
CA PRO A 480 5.38 11.21 15.51
C PRO A 480 6.81 10.95 15.04
N GLU A 481 6.95 10.03 14.08
CA GLU A 481 8.22 9.81 13.35
C GLU A 481 8.46 10.97 12.37
N ARG A 482 9.72 11.37 12.21
CA ARG A 482 10.14 12.41 11.29
C ARG A 482 11.30 11.92 10.45
N LEU A 483 11.14 11.93 9.14
CA LEU A 483 12.23 11.64 8.21
C LEU A 483 12.81 12.95 7.70
N THR A 484 14.14 13.03 7.67
CA THR A 484 14.88 14.03 6.90
C THR A 484 15.78 13.28 5.92
N GLY A 485 15.73 13.63 4.65
CA GLY A 485 16.46 12.94 3.61
C GLY A 485 17.07 13.87 2.58
N PHE A 486 18.12 13.34 1.95
CA PHE A 486 18.78 13.92 0.79
C PHE A 486 18.97 12.83 -0.26
N GLU A 487 18.80 13.19 -1.53
CA GLU A 487 19.10 12.30 -2.66
C GLU A 487 19.71 13.06 -3.82
N ALA A 488 20.55 12.37 -4.58
CA ALA A 488 21.07 12.82 -5.86
C ALA A 488 21.04 11.66 -6.85
N GLY A 489 20.78 11.97 -8.10
CA GLY A 489 20.66 10.94 -9.12
C GLY A 489 20.84 11.45 -10.53
N LEU A 490 20.80 10.51 -11.46
CA LEU A 490 20.80 10.76 -12.88
C LEU A 490 19.83 9.82 -13.59
N ASP A 491 19.26 10.33 -14.67
CA ASP A 491 18.43 9.58 -15.60
C ASP A 491 19.07 9.71 -16.99
N PHE A 492 19.45 8.55 -17.58
CA PHE A 492 20.17 8.48 -18.83
C PHE A 492 19.38 7.67 -19.87
N ALA A 493 18.90 8.36 -20.90
CA ALA A 493 18.10 7.81 -21.98
C ALA A 493 18.74 8.13 -23.35
N PRO A 494 19.84 7.47 -23.73
CA PRO A 494 20.62 7.81 -24.96
C PRO A 494 19.90 7.46 -26.26
N ALA A 495 18.88 6.61 -26.20
CA ALA A 495 18.09 6.19 -27.35
C ALA A 495 16.66 5.87 -26.93
N ARG A 496 15.71 5.91 -27.87
CA ARG A 496 14.34 5.50 -27.64
C ARG A 496 14.27 4.06 -27.14
N GLY A 497 13.51 3.82 -26.07
CA GLY A 497 13.35 2.50 -25.48
C GLY A 497 14.57 2.02 -24.67
N PHE A 498 15.50 2.91 -24.29
CA PHE A 498 16.61 2.57 -23.41
C PHE A 498 16.74 3.65 -22.31
N GLU A 499 16.67 3.24 -21.04
CA GLU A 499 16.76 4.13 -19.89
C GLU A 499 17.57 3.46 -18.77
N ILE A 500 18.44 4.22 -18.15
CA ILE A 500 19.14 3.87 -16.91
C ILE A 500 18.91 4.99 -15.89
N THR A 501 18.49 4.61 -14.71
CA THR A 501 18.34 5.54 -13.57
C THR A 501 19.29 5.15 -12.45
N LEU A 502 19.96 6.11 -11.84
CA LEU A 502 20.81 5.90 -10.68
C LEU A 502 20.45 6.94 -9.61
N THR A 503 20.24 6.50 -8.37
CA THR A 503 19.99 7.39 -7.22
C THR A 503 20.84 6.96 -6.05
N ALA A 504 21.54 7.89 -5.44
CA ALA A 504 22.13 7.76 -4.11
C ALA A 504 21.28 8.54 -3.11
N PHE A 505 21.08 8.01 -1.91
CA PHE A 505 20.28 8.65 -0.87
C PHE A 505 20.88 8.49 0.52
N ASP A 506 20.58 9.47 1.39
CA ASP A 506 20.88 9.46 2.83
C ASP A 506 19.62 9.90 3.59
N ASN A 507 19.01 9.02 4.33
CA ASN A 507 17.76 9.21 5.07
C ASN A 507 17.99 8.97 6.57
N ARG A 508 17.43 9.86 7.40
CA ARG A 508 17.37 9.71 8.84
C ARG A 508 15.94 9.82 9.34
N VAL A 509 15.47 8.79 10.05
CA VAL A 509 14.16 8.81 10.72
C VAL A 509 14.39 9.05 12.20
N ASP A 510 14.14 10.25 12.67
CA ASP A 510 14.15 10.61 14.09
C ASP A 510 12.85 10.14 14.76
N GLY A 511 12.97 9.57 15.96
CA GLY A 511 11.83 9.05 16.70
C GLY A 511 11.17 7.84 16.05
N ALA A 512 11.93 7.00 15.35
CA ALA A 512 11.41 5.81 14.68
C ALA A 512 10.71 4.87 15.67
N ILE A 513 9.45 4.52 15.40
CA ILE A 513 8.67 3.63 16.26
C ILE A 513 9.08 2.18 16.00
N ALA A 514 9.54 1.49 17.06
CA ALA A 514 9.95 0.10 16.99
C ALA A 514 9.52 -0.67 18.26
N ASN A 515 9.49 -2.00 18.16
CA ASN A 515 9.31 -2.89 19.30
C ASN A 515 10.69 -3.13 19.92
N VAL A 516 11.03 -2.41 20.99
CA VAL A 516 12.32 -2.49 21.66
C VAL A 516 12.30 -3.61 22.70
N THR A 517 13.24 -4.54 22.64
CA THR A 517 13.40 -5.61 23.64
C THR A 517 13.99 -5.03 24.93
N LEU A 518 13.22 -5.08 26.02
CA LEU A 518 13.61 -4.59 27.35
C LEU A 518 14.19 -5.69 28.23
N ALA A 519 13.66 -6.91 28.09
CA ALA A 519 14.06 -8.09 28.83
C ALA A 519 13.68 -9.37 28.05
N PRO A 520 14.14 -10.56 28.41
CA PRO A 520 13.66 -11.80 27.82
C PRO A 520 12.12 -11.85 27.82
N ASN A 521 11.52 -12.06 26.65
CA ASN A 521 10.08 -12.13 26.44
C ASN A 521 9.28 -10.83 26.74
N LEU A 522 9.96 -9.70 26.89
CA LEU A 522 9.31 -8.40 27.12
C LEU A 522 9.83 -7.36 26.12
N ARG A 523 8.92 -6.80 25.36
CA ARG A 523 9.14 -5.66 24.47
C ARG A 523 8.20 -4.52 24.81
N GLU A 524 8.59 -3.33 24.43
CA GLU A 524 7.72 -2.15 24.45
C GLU A 524 7.86 -1.38 23.14
N ARG A 525 6.78 -0.77 22.69
CA ARG A 525 6.84 0.17 21.59
C ARG A 525 7.47 1.47 22.05
N GLN A 526 8.59 1.82 21.45
CA GLN A 526 9.35 3.02 21.79
C GLN A 526 9.72 3.81 20.54
N ASN A 527 9.90 5.12 20.72
CA ASN A 527 10.59 5.93 19.72
C ASN A 527 12.09 5.70 19.89
N LEU A 528 12.73 5.01 18.94
CA LEU A 528 14.19 4.97 18.84
C LEU A 528 14.70 6.39 18.59
N PRO A 529 15.88 6.78 19.06
CA PRO A 529 16.48 8.07 18.74
C PRO A 529 16.56 8.31 17.25
N ALA A 530 17.05 7.33 16.47
CA ALA A 530 16.96 7.37 15.02
C ALA A 530 17.13 6.01 14.34
N ILE A 531 16.76 5.96 13.05
CA ILE A 531 17.23 4.97 12.07
C ILE A 531 17.90 5.77 10.95
N ASP A 532 19.19 5.49 10.67
CA ASP A 532 19.94 6.03 9.55
C ASP A 532 19.95 4.99 8.41
N ALA A 533 19.58 5.39 7.19
CA ALA A 533 19.54 4.52 6.02
C ALA A 533 20.18 5.21 4.81
N ARG A 534 21.31 4.66 4.34
CA ARG A 534 22.05 5.13 3.17
C ARG A 534 22.06 4.08 2.09
N GLY A 535 21.99 4.50 0.84
CA GLY A 535 21.96 3.52 -0.21
C GLY A 535 22.09 4.06 -1.61
N ILE A 536 22.07 3.09 -2.54
CA ILE A 536 22.09 3.32 -3.98
C ILE A 536 20.96 2.49 -4.59
N GLU A 537 20.23 3.09 -5.51
CA GLU A 537 19.17 2.47 -6.30
C GLU A 537 19.53 2.59 -7.78
N LEU A 538 19.49 1.47 -8.51
CA LEU A 538 19.70 1.38 -9.94
C LEU A 538 18.41 0.88 -10.59
N GLY A 539 17.99 1.52 -11.69
CA GLY A 539 16.95 1.06 -12.59
C GLY A 539 17.51 0.96 -14.01
N ALA A 540 17.03 0.00 -14.76
CA ALA A 540 17.33 -0.14 -16.19
C ALA A 540 16.07 -0.63 -16.92
N ALA A 541 15.72 0.03 -18.02
CA ALA A 541 14.66 -0.39 -18.92
C ALA A 541 15.17 -0.39 -20.35
N ALA A 542 14.75 -1.38 -21.13
CA ALA A 542 15.15 -1.48 -22.52
C ALA A 542 14.05 -2.17 -23.37
N GLU A 543 13.83 -1.66 -24.57
CA GLU A 543 12.88 -2.19 -25.54
C GLU A 543 13.59 -2.47 -26.88
N TRP A 544 13.46 -3.70 -27.41
CA TRP A 544 14.03 -4.13 -28.68
C TRP A 544 12.97 -4.89 -29.50
N GLY A 545 12.21 -4.17 -30.31
CA GLY A 545 11.13 -4.77 -31.09
C GLY A 545 10.10 -5.45 -30.18
N PRO A 546 9.92 -6.79 -30.24
CA PRO A 546 8.96 -7.50 -29.41
C PRO A 546 9.45 -7.79 -27.97
N LEU A 547 10.68 -7.47 -27.65
CA LEU A 547 11.29 -7.73 -26.34
C LEU A 547 11.33 -6.45 -25.50
N SER A 548 10.95 -6.55 -24.24
CA SER A 548 11.21 -5.53 -23.22
C SER A 548 11.93 -6.14 -22.02
N PHE A 549 12.84 -5.37 -21.46
CA PHE A 549 13.59 -5.72 -20.26
C PHE A 549 13.44 -4.59 -19.25
N ASP A 550 13.12 -4.93 -18.01
CA ASP A 550 13.09 -4.02 -16.88
C ASP A 550 13.84 -4.65 -15.71
N ALA A 551 14.71 -3.88 -15.06
CA ALA A 551 15.46 -4.35 -13.91
C ALA A 551 15.66 -3.26 -12.88
N THR A 552 15.66 -3.64 -11.61
CA THR A 552 15.95 -2.75 -10.49
C THR A 552 16.85 -3.44 -9.48
N LEU A 553 17.74 -2.65 -8.86
CA LEU A 553 18.63 -3.12 -7.81
C LEU A 553 18.75 -2.02 -6.75
N ALA A 554 18.58 -2.38 -5.48
CA ALA A 554 18.80 -1.49 -4.35
C ALA A 554 19.84 -2.08 -3.41
N HIS A 555 20.78 -1.25 -2.99
CA HIS A 555 21.66 -1.51 -1.85
C HIS A 555 21.36 -0.51 -0.76
N THR A 556 21.10 -0.98 0.48
CA THR A 556 20.82 -0.11 1.63
C THR A 556 21.57 -0.58 2.86
N ASP A 557 22.36 0.30 3.46
CA ASP A 557 22.93 0.15 4.80
C ASP A 557 22.08 0.96 5.79
N ALA A 558 21.21 0.25 6.50
CA ALA A 558 20.33 0.84 7.52
C ALA A 558 20.79 0.42 8.90
N LYS A 559 20.84 1.39 9.85
CA LYS A 559 21.31 1.20 11.23
C LYS A 559 20.43 1.93 12.22
N VAL A 560 20.21 1.30 13.35
CA VAL A 560 19.58 1.91 14.52
C VAL A 560 20.63 2.78 15.23
N ALA A 561 20.29 4.03 15.54
CA ALA A 561 21.00 4.84 16.50
C ALA A 561 20.34 4.64 17.87
N GLY A 562 20.93 3.81 18.72
CA GLY A 562 20.39 3.42 20.02
C GLY A 562 20.90 4.28 21.16
N GLN A 563 20.04 4.64 22.12
CA GLN A 563 20.40 5.33 23.36
C GLN A 563 19.47 4.89 24.50
N GLY A 564 19.89 5.06 25.74
CA GLY A 564 19.09 4.71 26.92
C GLY A 564 18.64 3.25 26.90
N ALA A 565 17.36 2.98 26.93
CA ALA A 565 16.79 1.62 26.89
C ALA A 565 17.09 0.88 25.57
N SER A 566 17.33 1.59 24.47
CA SER A 566 17.67 1.03 23.17
C SER A 566 19.19 0.98 22.89
N LEU A 567 20.04 1.29 23.85
CA LEU A 567 21.51 1.31 23.66
C LEU A 567 22.07 -0.02 23.15
N ALA A 568 21.49 -1.14 23.57
CA ALA A 568 21.90 -2.47 23.10
C ALA A 568 21.60 -2.72 21.61
N LEU A 569 20.80 -1.86 20.97
CA LEU A 569 20.44 -1.95 19.55
C LEU A 569 21.31 -1.03 18.69
N ASP A 570 22.21 -0.24 19.28
CA ASP A 570 23.03 0.72 18.55
C ASP A 570 23.90 0.03 17.50
N GLY A 571 23.82 0.50 16.26
CA GLY A 571 24.49 -0.08 15.11
C GLY A 571 23.82 -1.31 14.49
N ASN A 572 22.82 -1.91 15.13
CA ASN A 572 22.06 -3.03 14.59
C ASN A 572 21.22 -2.60 13.37
N ARG A 573 20.99 -3.56 12.51
CA ARG A 573 20.08 -3.39 11.37
C ARG A 573 18.62 -3.44 11.86
N PRO A 574 17.77 -2.54 11.37
CA PRO A 574 16.33 -2.65 11.66
C PRO A 574 15.78 -4.01 11.22
N PRO A 575 14.80 -4.58 11.96
CA PRO A 575 14.21 -5.87 11.61
C PRO A 575 13.71 -5.92 10.18
N GLN A 576 13.85 -7.08 9.54
CA GLN A 576 13.35 -7.39 8.20
C GLN A 576 13.82 -6.42 7.09
N THR A 577 15.02 -5.91 7.25
CA THR A 577 15.66 -4.98 6.32
C THR A 577 16.80 -5.69 5.58
N PRO A 578 16.65 -6.00 4.28
CA PRO A 578 17.74 -6.59 3.48
C PRO A 578 18.77 -5.52 3.10
N ARG A 579 20.03 -5.91 2.92
CA ARG A 579 21.05 -5.02 2.34
C ARG A 579 20.90 -4.90 0.83
N TRP A 580 20.54 -6.00 0.16
CA TRP A 580 20.34 -6.05 -1.28
C TRP A 580 18.92 -6.53 -1.59
N ALA A 581 18.26 -5.83 -2.46
CA ALA A 581 17.00 -6.26 -3.06
C ALA A 581 17.00 -5.89 -4.54
N GLY A 582 16.53 -6.78 -5.39
CA GLY A 582 16.48 -6.53 -6.82
C GLY A 582 15.43 -7.38 -7.52
N ALA A 583 14.97 -6.89 -8.65
CA ALA A 583 14.05 -7.57 -9.54
C ALA A 583 14.46 -7.34 -10.99
N ALA A 584 14.13 -8.30 -11.85
CA ALA A 584 14.27 -8.15 -13.29
C ALA A 584 13.12 -8.88 -13.99
N THR A 585 12.58 -8.29 -15.03
CA THR A 585 11.54 -8.88 -15.88
C THR A 585 11.95 -8.78 -17.34
N LEU A 586 11.89 -9.90 -18.05
CA LEU A 586 12.02 -9.97 -19.51
C LEU A 586 10.65 -10.33 -20.05
N ALA A 587 10.07 -9.47 -20.89
CA ALA A 587 8.81 -9.74 -21.56
C ALA A 587 8.99 -9.82 -23.08
N PHE A 588 8.17 -10.65 -23.73
CA PHE A 588 8.18 -10.93 -25.16
C PHE A 588 6.76 -10.84 -25.74
N ARG A 589 6.60 -9.99 -26.74
CA ARG A 589 5.33 -9.70 -27.43
C ARG A 589 5.46 -9.96 -28.93
N PRO A 590 5.42 -11.23 -29.37
CA PRO A 590 5.63 -11.57 -30.78
C PRO A 590 4.51 -11.06 -31.71
N ALA A 591 3.30 -10.88 -31.18
CA ALA A 591 2.14 -10.43 -31.93
C ALA A 591 1.08 -9.83 -31.00
N ALA A 592 0.09 -9.13 -31.55
CA ALA A 592 -1.00 -8.54 -30.78
C ALA A 592 -1.72 -9.59 -29.90
N GLY A 593 -1.91 -9.27 -28.63
CA GLY A 593 -2.54 -10.12 -27.62
C GLY A 593 -1.64 -11.22 -27.03
N TRP A 594 -0.45 -11.46 -27.57
CA TRP A 594 0.55 -12.36 -26.98
C TRP A 594 1.42 -11.63 -25.96
N LEU A 595 1.60 -12.21 -24.81
CA LEU A 595 2.53 -11.73 -23.79
C LEU A 595 3.14 -12.91 -23.05
N ALA A 596 4.46 -13.02 -23.10
CA ALA A 596 5.21 -13.95 -22.25
C ALA A 596 6.17 -13.12 -21.38
N ALA A 597 6.20 -13.33 -20.07
CA ALA A 597 7.11 -12.64 -19.17
C ALA A 597 7.78 -13.63 -18.22
N LEU A 598 9.08 -13.40 -17.98
CA LEU A 598 9.87 -14.09 -16.98
C LEU A 598 10.39 -13.07 -15.99
N SER A 599 10.05 -13.23 -14.70
CA SER A 599 10.44 -12.32 -13.64
C SER A 599 11.36 -13.02 -12.65
N LEU A 600 12.44 -12.35 -12.26
CA LEU A 600 13.36 -12.74 -11.21
C LEU A 600 13.25 -11.75 -10.06
N ARG A 601 13.25 -12.22 -8.82
CA ARG A 601 13.31 -11.40 -7.62
C ARG A 601 14.33 -11.96 -6.65
N HIS A 602 15.18 -11.09 -6.13
CA HIS A 602 16.18 -11.41 -5.11
C HIS A 602 16.03 -10.53 -3.89
N THR A 603 16.13 -11.14 -2.70
CA THR A 603 16.21 -10.42 -1.43
C THR A 603 17.33 -11.06 -0.61
N SER A 604 18.32 -10.30 -0.18
CA SER A 604 19.41 -10.79 0.66
C SER A 604 18.92 -11.16 2.06
N ALA A 605 19.77 -11.84 2.84
CA ALA A 605 19.47 -12.19 4.22
C ALA A 605 19.16 -10.95 5.07
N GLN A 606 18.23 -11.11 5.99
CA GLN A 606 17.77 -10.11 6.96
C GLN A 606 17.51 -10.76 8.30
N PHE A 607 17.16 -9.98 9.32
CA PHE A 607 16.86 -10.50 10.66
C PHE A 607 15.37 -10.33 10.98
N GLU A 608 14.80 -11.27 11.73
CA GLU A 608 13.42 -11.21 12.21
C GLU A 608 13.23 -10.16 13.30
N SER A 609 14.21 -10.01 14.18
CA SER A 609 14.13 -9.20 15.39
C SER A 609 15.16 -8.08 15.42
N ASP A 610 14.99 -7.17 16.37
CA ASP A 610 15.89 -6.06 16.70
C ASP A 610 17.25 -6.52 17.27
N GLN A 611 17.34 -7.76 17.74
CA GLN A 611 18.54 -8.33 18.38
C GLN A 611 19.51 -9.00 17.39
N GLU A 612 19.17 -9.05 16.10
CA GLU A 612 19.94 -9.75 15.04
C GLU A 612 20.22 -11.25 15.33
N THR A 613 19.38 -11.91 16.14
CA THR A 613 19.58 -13.31 16.54
C THR A 613 18.95 -14.31 15.58
N ASP A 614 17.80 -13.97 15.00
CA ASP A 614 17.00 -14.86 14.15
C ASP A 614 17.14 -14.44 12.68
N VAL A 615 17.88 -15.24 11.92
CA VAL A 615 18.16 -14.95 10.50
C VAL A 615 16.99 -15.39 9.62
N LEU A 616 16.59 -14.54 8.70
CA LEU A 616 15.79 -14.86 7.53
C LEU A 616 16.74 -14.98 6.34
N PRO A 617 17.01 -16.19 5.80
CA PRO A 617 17.97 -16.40 4.71
C PRO A 617 17.63 -15.61 3.46
N ALA A 618 18.61 -15.38 2.60
CA ALA A 618 18.38 -14.82 1.27
C ALA A 618 17.44 -15.73 0.48
N ALA A 619 16.66 -15.15 -0.41
CA ALA A 619 15.78 -15.87 -1.31
C ALA A 619 15.82 -15.29 -2.73
N THR A 620 15.88 -16.18 -3.73
CA THR A 620 15.81 -15.81 -5.15
C THR A 620 14.69 -16.60 -5.79
N THR A 621 13.67 -15.92 -6.28
CA THR A 621 12.52 -16.54 -6.93
C THR A 621 12.43 -16.17 -8.38
N ILE A 622 11.96 -17.10 -9.20
CA ILE A 622 11.64 -16.90 -10.61
C ILE A 622 10.16 -17.16 -10.79
N GLY A 623 9.47 -16.24 -11.46
CA GLY A 623 8.09 -16.38 -11.85
C GLY A 623 7.93 -16.26 -13.36
N ALA A 624 6.84 -16.79 -13.91
CA ALA A 624 6.53 -16.71 -15.32
C ALA A 624 5.04 -16.38 -15.54
N TYR A 625 4.77 -15.65 -16.60
CA TYR A 625 3.43 -15.32 -17.09
C TYR A 625 3.37 -15.59 -18.60
N LEU A 626 2.25 -16.16 -19.05
CA LEU A 626 1.94 -16.30 -20.47
C LEU A 626 0.46 -15.99 -20.69
N GLU A 627 0.19 -15.08 -21.60
CA GLU A 627 -1.13 -14.89 -22.22
C GLU A 627 -1.02 -15.16 -23.71
N ALA A 628 -1.86 -16.07 -24.21
CA ALA A 628 -1.87 -16.50 -25.60
C ALA A 628 -3.29 -16.39 -26.15
N PRO A 629 -3.58 -15.52 -27.14
CA PRO A 629 -4.88 -15.44 -27.76
C PRO A 629 -5.16 -16.69 -28.58
N LEU A 630 -6.26 -17.38 -28.27
CA LEU A 630 -6.73 -18.57 -29.01
C LEU A 630 -7.87 -18.19 -29.99
N ALA A 631 -8.59 -17.11 -29.70
CA ALA A 631 -9.60 -16.52 -30.56
C ALA A 631 -9.67 -14.99 -30.32
N ARG A 632 -10.44 -14.28 -31.11
CA ARG A 632 -10.54 -12.81 -31.03
C ARG A 632 -10.83 -12.31 -29.61
N ASN A 633 -11.72 -12.99 -28.89
CA ASN A 633 -12.21 -12.59 -27.57
C ASN A 633 -11.78 -13.54 -26.45
N PHE A 634 -10.88 -14.49 -26.73
CA PHE A 634 -10.52 -15.54 -25.78
C PHE A 634 -9.01 -15.77 -25.77
N SER A 635 -8.39 -15.66 -24.59
CA SER A 635 -6.98 -15.93 -24.36
C SER A 635 -6.80 -17.02 -23.31
N LEU A 636 -5.82 -17.90 -23.50
CA LEU A 636 -5.28 -18.77 -22.47
C LEU A 636 -4.33 -17.97 -21.58
N VAL A 637 -4.44 -18.15 -20.27
CA VAL A 637 -3.52 -17.53 -19.30
C VAL A 637 -2.85 -18.63 -18.47
N LEU A 638 -1.52 -18.62 -18.43
CA LEU A 638 -0.72 -19.48 -17.58
C LEU A 638 0.20 -18.63 -16.70
N ARG A 639 0.33 -18.99 -15.42
CA ARG A 639 1.25 -18.33 -14.49
C ARG A 639 1.99 -19.37 -13.66
N VAL A 640 3.22 -19.04 -13.31
CA VAL A 640 4.05 -19.85 -12.41
C VAL A 640 4.66 -18.95 -11.37
N GLU A 641 4.32 -19.19 -10.11
CA GLU A 641 4.98 -18.56 -8.97
C GLU A 641 6.10 -19.46 -8.47
N ASN A 642 7.26 -18.89 -8.10
CA ASN A 642 8.39 -19.61 -7.54
C ASN A 642 8.77 -20.88 -8.35
N LEU A 643 9.07 -20.71 -9.63
CA LEU A 643 9.34 -21.79 -10.60
C LEU A 643 10.43 -22.76 -10.11
N THR A 644 11.46 -22.26 -9.47
CA THR A 644 12.60 -23.05 -8.95
C THR A 644 12.27 -23.82 -7.68
N GLY A 645 11.15 -23.51 -7.00
CA GLY A 645 10.78 -24.13 -5.72
C GLY A 645 11.66 -23.67 -4.55
N GLU A 646 12.14 -22.43 -4.58
CA GLU A 646 12.94 -21.83 -3.50
C GLU A 646 12.16 -21.81 -2.17
N THR A 647 12.85 -22.15 -1.07
CA THR A 647 12.27 -22.06 0.26
C THR A 647 12.41 -20.65 0.82
N ILE A 648 11.33 -19.89 0.81
CA ILE A 648 11.31 -18.52 1.30
C ILE A 648 10.97 -18.55 2.79
N VAL A 649 11.93 -18.27 3.68
CA VAL A 649 11.64 -18.13 5.11
C VAL A 649 11.05 -16.73 5.33
N THR A 650 9.80 -16.66 5.75
CA THR A 650 9.07 -15.39 5.95
C THR A 650 9.04 -14.95 7.41
N ARG A 651 9.27 -15.88 8.33
CA ARG A 651 9.34 -15.66 9.78
C ARG A 651 10.30 -16.67 10.40
N ASN A 652 11.08 -16.23 11.37
CA ASN A 652 11.88 -17.07 12.25
C ASN A 652 11.80 -16.46 13.66
N SER A 653 11.13 -17.12 14.60
CA SER A 653 11.01 -16.61 15.97
C SER A 653 11.50 -17.70 16.93
N GLY A 654 12.76 -17.59 17.34
CA GLY A 654 13.41 -18.57 18.21
C GLY A 654 13.42 -19.99 17.61
N GLY A 655 13.63 -20.12 16.29
CA GLY A 655 13.61 -21.38 15.56
C GLY A 655 12.22 -21.85 15.10
N SER A 656 11.13 -21.20 15.49
CA SER A 656 9.80 -21.48 14.93
C SER A 656 9.68 -20.76 13.58
N ILE A 657 9.63 -21.53 12.51
CA ILE A 657 9.73 -21.04 11.12
C ILE A 657 8.37 -20.99 10.44
N ASP A 658 8.13 -19.92 9.66
CA ASP A 658 7.10 -19.89 8.63
C ASP A 658 7.77 -19.72 7.25
N VAL A 659 7.22 -20.41 6.25
CA VAL A 659 7.68 -20.36 4.87
C VAL A 659 6.64 -19.70 3.97
N GLY A 660 7.11 -19.04 2.92
CA GLY A 660 6.30 -18.36 1.90
C GLY A 660 5.80 -19.31 0.82
N THR A 661 5.21 -18.72 -0.21
CA THR A 661 4.56 -19.42 -1.33
C THR A 661 5.50 -20.41 -2.02
N PRO A 662 5.18 -21.71 -2.02
CA PRO A 662 5.92 -22.72 -2.77
C PRO A 662 5.65 -22.56 -4.27
N ARG A 663 6.35 -23.34 -5.11
CA ARG A 663 6.04 -23.39 -6.54
C ARG A 663 4.55 -23.64 -6.74
N THR A 664 3.90 -22.77 -7.53
CA THR A 664 2.45 -22.79 -7.80
C THR A 664 2.21 -22.57 -9.27
N LEU A 665 1.46 -23.47 -9.88
CA LEU A 665 1.07 -23.42 -11.28
C LEU A 665 -0.38 -22.97 -11.39
N TRP A 666 -0.64 -21.92 -12.16
CA TRP A 666 -1.98 -21.42 -12.47
C TRP A 666 -2.27 -21.58 -13.96
N GLY A 667 -3.48 -21.99 -14.26
CA GLY A 667 -3.99 -22.05 -15.63
C GLY A 667 -5.43 -21.58 -15.70
N GLY A 668 -5.80 -20.94 -16.80
CA GLY A 668 -7.15 -20.47 -17.01
C GLY A 668 -7.34 -19.65 -18.26
N ALA A 669 -8.39 -18.88 -18.29
CA ALA A 669 -8.82 -18.14 -19.46
C ALA A 669 -9.18 -16.67 -19.13
N ARG A 670 -9.04 -15.83 -20.14
CA ARG A 670 -9.51 -14.45 -20.16
C ARG A 670 -10.44 -14.24 -21.37
N LEU A 671 -11.58 -13.62 -21.10
CA LEU A 671 -12.54 -13.16 -22.10
C LEU A 671 -12.51 -11.62 -22.19
N ARG A 672 -12.63 -11.08 -23.41
CA ARG A 672 -12.71 -9.63 -23.69
C ARG A 672 -13.82 -9.38 -24.73
N PHE A 673 -14.62 -8.35 -24.50
CA PHE A 673 -15.72 -7.96 -25.39
C PHE A 673 -15.75 -6.44 -25.56
#